data_3fb860dee7fdca44e75e633f2854d829
#
_entry.id   3fb860dee7fdca44e75e633f2854d829
#
_cell.length_a   1.000
_cell.length_b   1.000
_cell.length_c   1.000
_cell.angle_alpha   90.00
_cell.angle_beta   90.00
_cell.angle_gamma   90.00
#
_symmetry.space_group_name_H-M   'P 1'
#
loop_
_entity.id
_entity.type
_entity.pdbx_description
1 polymer ?
#
loop_
_entity_poly.entity_id
_entity_poly.type
_entity_poly.pdbx_seq_one_letter_code
_entity_poly.pdbx_strand_id
1 'polypeptide(L)'
;MSSNILRISLVFIAILISGCGQKQTNTFSIDYEKYELDNGLTVILHEDNSDPIVGVAIVYHVGSNREEPGRTGFAHLFEHMLFQESQHVGQDQFFKKIQNAGGTLNGGTSNDYTIYYEVVPNNALETVLWMESDRMGWLLSTVTQPAFENQQEVVQNEKRQRVDNRPYGHSNYVTIKNMYPEGHPYNWTVIGELEDLQNATLEDVRSFYEQWYGPNNATMVIAGDISPRAVKKMVEKYFGEIKKGPEIKNPEPWHVTLETTKKVFHEDNFARSPRLSMSFPTVNQLDSDAPALELLGQLLGDGKKAPLYKVIVEDKKLAPNISSFSRTQEIAGTFNISSTAFPTTNLTDVENSIFDAFEMFEKEGFTIEDLDRLKAKYETGFYSGISSILNKAFQLGLYNEYYGSPDYISQDLQRVLDVTEEDINRVYLKYIKNQNYVLTSFVPKGKVDLVAEGSKLFPVKEEKIVKNKSKKTSNVANIEVDKIPSSFDRTVEPVDGPQPGLNLPSVWKHDYDKGVEVYGAIHDELPLISFGINIEGGMMLDDPEKIGVANLITDMMMEGTANKTPLELEEAIDALGSSISMFTGKSSISIEAFTLKRNFNETLALVEEILFEPRWDSSEFERIKRQTAEQIKRRAASPSTIASQVFNKLNFGDHIMSNSTSGTVESVESIDLDDLKNYYSTNFSSNLGKISIVGDITKNEAVNAFSNIVNRWENKNVEIPFEALPEPNKKGKVYFVDVPNAKQSEIRIGYLSVPRTHPDYFANTVMNMKLGGNFSSDINLMLREEKGYTYGARSRFSGGKRTGMFMASSAVRTNTTEESVNIFKDLMSAYQEPIPEDGLEFVKNVELKSNARRFETLNALRGMISTIATYDLPFDYIKNEEEIVRQMTVESHNELVKKYVRPDEMIYLVVGDKKTQMNGLRSLGFGDPILLDSNGEAVDR
;
A
#
# COMPACT_ATOMS: atom_id res chain seq x y z
N MET A 1 24.32 60.11 -48.04
CA MET A 1 23.20 59.15 -48.08
C MET A 1 23.65 57.66 -47.82
N SER A 2 24.91 57.34 -47.55
CA SER A 2 25.38 55.97 -47.40
C SER A 2 25.67 55.50 -45.95
N SER A 3 25.54 56.39 -44.96
CA SER A 3 25.82 55.99 -43.57
C SER A 3 24.58 55.67 -42.71
N ASN A 4 23.37 55.99 -43.17
CA ASN A 4 22.14 55.73 -42.43
C ASN A 4 21.49 54.37 -42.77
N ILE A 5 21.85 53.79 -43.93
CA ILE A 5 21.33 52.45 -44.32
C ILE A 5 22.03 51.32 -43.53
N LEU A 6 23.32 51.52 -43.20
CA LEU A 6 24.10 50.53 -42.44
C LEU A 6 23.71 50.47 -40.95
N ARG A 7 23.20 51.59 -40.36
CA ARG A 7 22.73 51.60 -38.97
C ARG A 7 21.32 51.01 -38.80
N ILE A 8 20.47 51.07 -39.80
CA ILE A 8 19.15 50.49 -39.79
C ILE A 8 19.23 48.95 -39.98
N SER A 9 20.13 48.46 -40.80
CA SER A 9 20.35 47.01 -40.96
C SER A 9 20.98 46.35 -39.73
N LEU A 10 21.83 47.07 -38.97
CA LEU A 10 22.43 46.52 -37.73
C LEU A 10 21.38 46.49 -36.57
N VAL A 11 20.40 47.41 -36.55
CA VAL A 11 19.33 47.44 -35.57
C VAL A 11 18.30 46.33 -35.88
N PHE A 12 18.02 46.01 -37.16
CA PHE A 12 17.14 44.89 -37.53
C PHE A 12 17.77 43.50 -37.29
N ILE A 13 19.07 43.36 -37.42
CA ILE A 13 19.82 42.12 -37.10
C ILE A 13 19.93 41.93 -35.58
N ALA A 14 20.05 43.02 -34.79
CA ALA A 14 20.04 42.95 -33.34
C ALA A 14 18.65 42.61 -32.77
N ILE A 15 17.54 42.94 -33.45
CA ILE A 15 16.18 42.61 -33.04
C ILE A 15 15.82 41.16 -33.44
N LEU A 16 16.41 40.57 -34.46
CA LEU A 16 16.22 39.18 -34.86
C LEU A 16 17.04 38.17 -34.02
N ILE A 17 18.06 38.63 -33.29
CA ILE A 17 18.85 37.77 -32.36
C ILE A 17 18.26 37.84 -30.93
N SER A 18 17.39 38.77 -30.63
CA SER A 18 16.72 38.86 -29.30
C SER A 18 15.40 38.05 -29.22
N GLY A 19 15.06 37.24 -30.22
CA GLY A 19 13.81 36.48 -30.30
C GLY A 19 13.96 34.99 -30.05
N CYS A 20 15.15 34.44 -29.75
CA CYS A 20 15.28 33.14 -29.10
C CYS A 20 15.18 33.36 -27.60
N GLY A 21 13.96 33.52 -27.10
CA GLY A 21 13.69 33.25 -25.71
C GLY A 21 14.06 31.79 -25.44
N GLN A 22 15.17 31.56 -24.76
CA GLN A 22 15.32 30.34 -24.03
C GLN A 22 14.04 30.22 -23.21
N LYS A 23 13.19 29.23 -23.50
CA LYS A 23 12.26 28.71 -22.49
C LYS A 23 13.20 28.35 -21.33
N GLN A 24 13.19 29.16 -20.27
CA GLN A 24 13.63 28.68 -18.98
C GLN A 24 12.72 27.48 -18.67
N THR A 25 13.19 26.31 -18.97
CA THR A 25 12.69 25.10 -18.34
C THR A 25 13.04 25.30 -16.88
N ASN A 26 12.07 25.68 -16.05
CA ASN A 26 12.19 25.53 -14.62
C ASN A 26 12.35 24.03 -14.39
N THR A 27 13.57 23.55 -14.41
CA THR A 27 13.88 22.19 -14.00
C THR A 27 13.62 22.13 -12.50
N PHE A 28 12.69 21.27 -12.11
CA PHE A 28 12.42 20.99 -10.70
C PHE A 28 13.72 20.52 -10.04
N SER A 29 14.04 21.03 -8.87
CA SER A 29 15.20 20.60 -8.08
C SER A 29 14.81 20.56 -6.60
N ILE A 30 15.42 19.67 -5.86
CA ILE A 30 15.37 19.62 -4.40
C ILE A 30 16.73 20.09 -3.88
N ASP A 31 16.72 21.15 -3.07
CA ASP A 31 17.95 21.65 -2.46
C ASP A 31 18.47 20.67 -1.41
N TYR A 32 19.75 20.36 -1.44
CA TYR A 32 20.39 19.45 -0.48
C TYR A 32 21.86 19.81 -0.22
N GLU A 33 22.39 19.31 0.89
CA GLU A 33 23.83 19.27 1.16
C GLU A 33 24.29 17.80 1.20
N LYS A 34 25.32 17.45 0.42
CA LYS A 34 25.91 16.10 0.40
C LYS A 34 27.35 16.14 0.92
N TYR A 35 27.71 15.19 1.79
CA TYR A 35 29.10 14.97 2.26
C TYR A 35 29.30 13.50 2.62
N GLU A 36 30.54 13.10 2.82
CA GLU A 36 30.95 11.75 3.22
C GLU A 36 31.75 11.79 4.50
N LEU A 37 31.49 10.85 5.41
CA LEU A 37 32.31 10.65 6.61
C LEU A 37 33.61 9.88 6.27
N ASP A 38 34.60 9.95 7.13
CA ASP A 38 35.90 9.24 6.95
C ASP A 38 35.73 7.71 6.83
N ASN A 39 34.66 7.15 7.36
CA ASN A 39 34.32 5.73 7.26
C ASN A 39 33.54 5.35 5.99
N GLY A 40 33.27 6.32 5.12
CA GLY A 40 32.63 6.12 3.83
C GLY A 40 31.12 6.24 3.83
N LEU A 41 30.49 6.60 4.95
CA LEU A 41 29.05 6.86 4.97
C LEU A 41 28.71 8.14 4.18
N THR A 42 27.92 8.00 3.13
CA THR A 42 27.38 9.17 2.41
C THR A 42 26.19 9.74 3.17
N VAL A 43 26.17 11.06 3.38
CA VAL A 43 25.11 11.77 4.09
C VAL A 43 24.55 12.87 3.19
N ILE A 44 23.22 12.90 3.08
CA ILE A 44 22.47 13.91 2.33
C ILE A 44 21.51 14.59 3.30
N LEU A 45 21.54 15.92 3.34
CA LEU A 45 20.67 16.75 4.20
C LEU A 45 19.77 17.59 3.31
N HIS A 46 18.46 17.54 3.53
CA HIS A 46 17.47 18.38 2.88
C HIS A 46 16.68 19.17 3.94
N GLU A 47 16.85 20.49 3.97
CA GLU A 47 16.14 21.37 4.91
C GLU A 47 14.76 21.74 4.33
N ASP A 48 13.71 21.38 5.07
CA ASP A 48 12.32 21.67 4.75
C ASP A 48 11.55 21.92 6.06
N ASN A 49 11.25 23.21 6.30
CA ASN A 49 10.64 23.66 7.56
C ASN A 49 9.11 23.82 7.45
N SER A 50 8.47 23.19 6.47
CA SER A 50 7.01 23.25 6.27
C SER A 50 6.23 22.62 7.43
N ASP A 51 6.72 21.48 7.91
CA ASP A 51 6.17 20.74 9.04
C ASP A 51 7.26 20.46 10.11
N PRO A 52 6.91 20.40 11.40
CA PRO A 52 7.87 20.15 12.48
C PRO A 52 8.26 18.68 12.58
N ILE A 53 8.63 18.06 11.47
CA ILE A 53 8.98 16.63 11.35
C ILE A 53 10.31 16.44 10.63
N VAL A 54 10.90 15.28 10.84
CA VAL A 54 12.12 14.84 10.15
C VAL A 54 11.95 13.41 9.69
N GLY A 55 12.25 13.17 8.42
CA GLY A 55 12.42 11.85 7.84
C GLY A 55 13.91 11.48 7.82
N VAL A 56 14.24 10.30 8.32
CA VAL A 56 15.57 9.69 8.20
C VAL A 56 15.41 8.43 7.36
N ALA A 57 16.23 8.27 6.32
CA ALA A 57 16.26 7.07 5.51
C ALA A 57 17.71 6.62 5.32
N ILE A 58 17.99 5.34 5.58
CA ILE A 58 19.29 4.73 5.33
C ILE A 58 19.11 3.66 4.27
N VAL A 59 19.68 3.88 3.11
CA VAL A 59 19.70 2.96 1.98
C VAL A 59 21.02 2.20 2.02
N TYR A 60 20.95 0.88 2.24
CA TYR A 60 22.08 -0.02 2.06
C TYR A 60 22.03 -0.62 0.66
N HIS A 61 23.14 -0.56 -0.07
CA HIS A 61 23.25 -1.15 -1.41
C HIS A 61 23.43 -2.67 -1.34
N VAL A 62 22.47 -3.31 -0.67
CA VAL A 62 22.37 -4.75 -0.51
C VAL A 62 20.93 -5.19 -0.56
N GLY A 63 20.60 -6.04 -1.53
CA GLY A 63 19.32 -6.70 -1.66
C GLY A 63 19.53 -8.19 -1.90
N SER A 64 18.51 -8.88 -2.38
CA SER A 64 18.63 -10.31 -2.68
C SER A 64 19.62 -10.62 -3.80
N ASN A 65 20.03 -9.62 -4.61
CA ASN A 65 21.05 -9.78 -5.65
C ASN A 65 22.46 -10.04 -5.11
N ARG A 66 22.68 -9.84 -3.80
CA ARG A 66 23.97 -10.12 -3.13
C ARG A 66 24.01 -11.50 -2.48
N GLU A 67 22.92 -12.25 -2.56
CA GLU A 67 22.80 -13.59 -2.04
C GLU A 67 23.39 -14.63 -3.01
N GLU A 68 23.61 -15.85 -2.51
CA GLU A 68 24.11 -16.97 -3.28
C GLU A 68 23.05 -18.08 -3.37
N PRO A 69 23.08 -18.91 -4.45
CA PRO A 69 22.24 -20.12 -4.51
C PRO A 69 22.41 -21.01 -3.27
N GLY A 70 21.31 -21.42 -2.67
CA GLY A 70 21.29 -22.17 -1.41
C GLY A 70 21.35 -21.32 -0.16
N ARG A 71 21.41 -19.99 -0.30
CA ARG A 71 21.43 -18.99 0.78
C ARG A 71 20.53 -17.80 0.43
N THR A 72 19.33 -18.06 -0.07
CA THR A 72 18.39 -17.05 -0.50
C THR A 72 17.47 -16.60 0.62
N GLY A 73 17.04 -15.33 0.59
CA GLY A 73 16.20 -14.73 1.62
C GLY A 73 16.96 -14.09 2.77
N PHE A 74 18.28 -14.02 2.69
CA PHE A 74 19.15 -13.50 3.76
C PHE A 74 19.04 -11.98 3.92
N ALA A 75 19.00 -11.23 2.83
CA ALA A 75 18.84 -9.77 2.89
C ALA A 75 17.52 -9.40 3.59
N HIS A 76 16.43 -10.12 3.28
CA HIS A 76 15.15 -9.90 3.91
C HIS A 76 15.11 -10.38 5.37
N LEU A 77 15.72 -11.52 5.69
CA LEU A 77 15.86 -11.98 7.08
C LEU A 77 16.66 -10.96 7.91
N PHE A 78 17.68 -10.33 7.30
CA PHE A 78 18.44 -9.26 7.94
C PHE A 78 17.62 -8.01 8.18
N GLU A 79 16.75 -7.63 7.25
CA GLU A 79 15.80 -6.55 7.50
C GLU A 79 15.06 -6.77 8.82
N HIS A 80 14.54 -7.98 9.06
CA HIS A 80 13.87 -8.32 10.31
C HIS A 80 14.79 -8.29 11.52
N MET A 81 15.99 -8.86 11.39
CA MET A 81 16.96 -8.93 12.50
C MET A 81 17.39 -7.55 12.99
N LEU A 82 17.52 -6.58 12.09
CA LEU A 82 17.94 -5.20 12.40
C LEU A 82 16.88 -4.42 13.21
N PHE A 83 15.66 -4.92 13.36
CA PHE A 83 14.62 -4.33 14.22
C PHE A 83 14.57 -4.95 15.63
N GLN A 84 15.28 -6.06 15.89
CA GLN A 84 15.14 -6.79 17.15
C GLN A 84 15.83 -6.10 18.30
N GLU A 85 17.14 -6.07 18.28
CA GLU A 85 17.96 -5.43 19.32
C GLU A 85 19.33 -5.06 18.75
N SER A 86 19.99 -4.12 19.42
CA SER A 86 21.40 -3.84 19.28
C SER A 86 22.03 -3.67 20.66
N GLN A 87 23.35 -3.51 20.75
CA GLN A 87 24.06 -3.57 22.04
C GLN A 87 23.51 -2.62 23.10
N HIS A 88 22.95 -1.48 22.69
CA HIS A 88 22.46 -0.43 23.61
C HIS A 88 20.96 -0.18 23.44
N VAL A 89 20.34 -0.70 22.39
CA VAL A 89 18.88 -0.69 22.18
C VAL A 89 18.35 -2.09 22.43
N GLY A 90 17.69 -2.29 23.56
CA GLY A 90 17.23 -3.61 23.99
C GLY A 90 16.18 -4.22 23.05
N GLN A 91 15.91 -5.52 23.25
CA GLN A 91 14.95 -6.26 22.43
C GLN A 91 13.58 -5.58 22.38
N ASP A 92 12.98 -5.50 21.20
CA ASP A 92 11.67 -4.89 20.91
C ASP A 92 11.60 -3.38 21.20
N GLN A 93 12.75 -2.72 21.48
CA GLN A 93 12.76 -1.31 21.82
C GLN A 93 12.77 -0.38 20.61
N PHE A 94 13.18 -0.82 19.42
CA PHE A 94 13.19 0.03 18.23
C PHE A 94 11.80 0.61 17.95
N PHE A 95 10.80 -0.23 17.76
CA PHE A 95 9.43 0.23 17.52
C PHE A 95 8.87 1.02 18.71
N LYS A 96 9.08 0.52 19.94
CA LYS A 96 8.56 1.15 21.15
C LYS A 96 9.09 2.57 21.34
N LYS A 97 10.40 2.80 21.14
CA LYS A 97 11.03 4.12 21.31
C LYS A 97 10.56 5.12 20.26
N ILE A 98 10.57 4.74 18.98
CA ILE A 98 10.10 5.60 17.91
C ILE A 98 8.62 5.92 18.06
N GLN A 99 7.76 4.94 18.39
CA GLN A 99 6.35 5.18 18.66
C GLN A 99 6.15 6.10 19.89
N ASN A 100 6.91 5.91 20.96
CA ASN A 100 6.86 6.78 22.15
C ASN A 100 7.29 8.23 21.84
N ALA A 101 8.18 8.41 20.87
CA ALA A 101 8.55 9.74 20.34
C ALA A 101 7.50 10.34 19.39
N GLY A 102 6.39 9.63 19.10
CA GLY A 102 5.35 10.05 18.16
C GLY A 102 5.70 9.75 16.69
N GLY A 103 6.73 8.96 16.45
CA GLY A 103 7.22 8.60 15.15
C GLY A 103 6.58 7.35 14.55
N THR A 104 7.00 7.06 13.33
CA THR A 104 6.78 5.78 12.64
C THR A 104 8.09 5.30 12.06
N LEU A 105 8.22 3.99 11.90
CA LEU A 105 9.41 3.37 11.29
C LEU A 105 9.00 2.16 10.48
N ASN A 106 9.83 1.81 9.52
CA ASN A 106 9.72 0.55 8.79
C ASN A 106 11.04 0.25 8.07
N GLY A 107 11.10 -0.89 7.42
CA GLY A 107 12.14 -1.28 6.48
C GLY A 107 11.55 -1.93 5.25
N GLY A 108 12.39 -2.15 4.26
CA GLY A 108 12.02 -2.85 3.05
C GLY A 108 13.23 -3.36 2.29
N THR A 109 13.16 -4.60 1.85
CA THR A 109 14.18 -5.23 1.02
C THR A 109 13.67 -5.41 -0.40
N SER A 110 14.47 -4.98 -1.35
CA SER A 110 14.26 -5.22 -2.78
C SER A 110 15.27 -6.25 -3.33
N ASN A 111 15.30 -6.43 -4.63
CA ASN A 111 16.38 -7.18 -5.24
C ASN A 111 17.73 -6.49 -5.07
N ASP A 112 17.77 -5.15 -5.04
CA ASP A 112 19.00 -4.38 -5.22
C ASP A 112 19.42 -3.59 -3.99
N TYR A 113 18.49 -3.26 -3.07
CA TYR A 113 18.76 -2.49 -1.87
C TYR A 113 17.89 -2.95 -0.69
N THR A 114 18.35 -2.61 0.51
CA THR A 114 17.57 -2.64 1.75
C THR A 114 17.53 -1.23 2.34
N ILE A 115 16.35 -0.78 2.74
CA ILE A 115 16.16 0.57 3.28
C ILE A 115 15.50 0.48 4.66
N TYR A 116 15.99 1.31 5.59
CA TYR A 116 15.37 1.55 6.90
C TYR A 116 15.01 3.02 7.00
N TYR A 117 13.88 3.32 7.62
CA TYR A 117 13.43 4.70 7.70
C TYR A 117 12.52 4.99 8.88
N GLU A 118 12.62 6.21 9.35
CA GLU A 118 11.78 6.80 10.38
C GLU A 118 11.24 8.14 9.93
N VAL A 119 10.03 8.47 10.41
CA VAL A 119 9.52 9.84 10.41
C VAL A 119 9.12 10.18 11.83
N VAL A 120 9.75 11.18 12.38
CA VAL A 120 9.57 11.61 13.77
C VAL A 120 9.31 13.11 13.87
N PRO A 121 8.70 13.61 14.95
CA PRO A 121 8.78 15.03 15.28
C PRO A 121 10.25 15.48 15.37
N ASN A 122 10.55 16.70 14.93
CA ASN A 122 11.92 17.21 14.80
C ASN A 122 12.75 17.14 16.11
N ASN A 123 12.10 17.22 17.28
CA ASN A 123 12.73 17.13 18.58
C ASN A 123 13.25 15.73 18.94
N ALA A 124 12.87 14.69 18.20
CA ALA A 124 13.30 13.31 18.44
C ALA A 124 14.41 12.83 17.48
N LEU A 125 14.94 13.71 16.61
CA LEU A 125 15.98 13.34 15.63
C LEU A 125 17.22 12.72 16.28
N GLU A 126 17.68 13.24 17.42
CA GLU A 126 18.88 12.70 18.08
C GLU A 126 18.67 11.26 18.56
N THR A 127 17.47 10.93 19.04
CA THR A 127 17.06 9.56 19.40
C THR A 127 17.11 8.62 18.20
N VAL A 128 16.61 9.05 17.04
CA VAL A 128 16.68 8.27 15.78
C VAL A 128 18.15 8.02 15.41
N LEU A 129 18.98 9.06 15.36
CA LEU A 129 20.39 8.91 14.96
C LEU A 129 21.18 8.02 15.93
N TRP A 130 20.87 8.07 17.20
CA TRP A 130 21.45 7.16 18.20
C TRP A 130 21.07 5.71 17.92
N MET A 131 19.77 5.43 17.67
CA MET A 131 19.28 4.09 17.38
C MET A 131 19.83 3.54 16.07
N GLU A 132 19.79 4.33 15.00
CA GLU A 132 20.29 3.96 13.69
C GLU A 132 21.79 3.66 13.69
N SER A 133 22.55 4.48 14.38
CA SER A 133 23.99 4.25 14.53
C SER A 133 24.29 2.99 15.33
N ASP A 134 23.45 2.68 16.34
CA ASP A 134 23.64 1.50 17.18
C ASP A 134 23.37 0.21 16.40
N ARG A 135 22.34 0.17 15.57
CA ARG A 135 22.11 -1.00 14.70
C ARG A 135 23.14 -1.11 13.57
N MET A 136 23.71 0.00 13.08
CA MET A 136 24.75 -0.04 12.06
C MET A 136 26.10 -0.50 12.63
N GLY A 137 26.45 -0.14 13.85
CA GLY A 137 27.77 -0.39 14.41
C GLY A 137 27.84 -1.45 15.51
N TRP A 138 26.74 -1.73 16.20
CA TRP A 138 26.71 -2.55 17.43
C TRP A 138 25.67 -3.68 17.40
N LEU A 139 25.17 -4.09 16.24
CA LEU A 139 24.20 -5.16 16.09
C LEU A 139 24.77 -6.55 16.44
N LEU A 140 25.95 -6.90 15.90
CA LEU A 140 26.43 -8.29 15.91
C LEU A 140 26.62 -8.86 17.30
N SER A 141 26.84 -8.01 18.30
CA SER A 141 26.96 -8.45 19.70
C SER A 141 25.65 -9.02 20.29
N THR A 142 24.49 -8.74 19.66
CA THR A 142 23.17 -9.13 20.15
C THR A 142 22.49 -10.19 19.30
N VAL A 143 23.03 -10.50 18.12
CA VAL A 143 22.48 -11.55 17.24
C VAL A 143 22.71 -12.93 17.88
N THR A 144 21.70 -13.39 18.65
CA THR A 144 21.69 -14.66 19.36
C THR A 144 20.95 -15.74 18.60
N GLN A 145 21.19 -17.01 18.90
CA GLN A 145 20.48 -18.13 18.28
C GLN A 145 18.96 -18.07 18.47
N PRO A 146 18.43 -17.76 19.69
CA PRO A 146 16.98 -17.63 19.88
C PRO A 146 16.34 -16.49 19.09
N ALA A 147 16.96 -15.30 19.04
CA ALA A 147 16.46 -14.16 18.26
C ALA A 147 16.43 -14.52 16.75
N PHE A 148 17.49 -15.12 16.26
CA PHE A 148 17.57 -15.61 14.88
C PHE A 148 16.48 -16.65 14.56
N GLU A 149 16.31 -17.71 15.39
CA GLU A 149 15.28 -18.71 15.17
C GLU A 149 13.85 -18.12 15.19
N ASN A 150 13.61 -17.12 16.05
CA ASN A 150 12.33 -16.45 16.07
C ASN A 150 12.07 -15.69 14.77
N GLN A 151 13.01 -14.88 14.29
CA GLN A 151 12.85 -14.13 13.06
C GLN A 151 12.79 -15.04 11.82
N GLN A 152 13.49 -16.14 11.83
CA GLN A 152 13.34 -17.21 10.82
C GLN A 152 11.88 -17.68 10.72
N GLU A 153 11.21 -17.92 11.85
CA GLU A 153 9.80 -18.33 11.85
C GLU A 153 8.87 -17.19 11.41
N VAL A 154 9.15 -15.93 11.78
CA VAL A 154 8.38 -14.75 11.35
C VAL A 154 8.44 -14.59 9.83
N VAL A 155 9.64 -14.66 9.22
CA VAL A 155 9.83 -14.59 7.77
C VAL A 155 9.14 -15.75 7.04
N GLN A 156 9.22 -16.98 7.61
CA GLN A 156 8.49 -18.12 7.06
C GLN A 156 6.97 -17.92 7.13
N ASN A 157 6.45 -17.31 8.21
CA ASN A 157 5.03 -16.99 8.31
C ASN A 157 4.60 -15.93 7.30
N GLU A 158 5.46 -14.94 7.04
CA GLU A 158 5.22 -13.96 5.98
C GLU A 158 5.16 -14.62 4.60
N LYS A 159 6.09 -15.55 4.30
CA LYS A 159 6.05 -16.32 3.06
C LYS A 159 4.74 -17.11 2.93
N ARG A 160 4.30 -17.78 4.00
CA ARG A 160 3.00 -18.48 4.02
C ARG A 160 1.84 -17.53 3.72
N GLN A 161 1.84 -16.35 4.34
CA GLN A 161 0.77 -15.36 4.18
C GLN A 161 0.78 -14.67 2.80
N ARG A 162 1.96 -14.27 2.31
CA ARG A 162 2.08 -13.48 1.08
C ARG A 162 2.21 -14.32 -0.18
N VAL A 163 2.64 -15.58 -0.06
CA VAL A 163 2.90 -16.46 -1.20
C VAL A 163 2.03 -17.71 -1.13
N ASP A 164 2.25 -18.59 -0.12
CA ASP A 164 1.72 -19.95 -0.13
C ASP A 164 0.19 -20.04 0.09
N ASN A 165 -0.43 -19.02 0.69
CA ASN A 165 -1.85 -18.99 1.07
C ASN A 165 -2.69 -18.02 0.19
N ARG A 166 -2.15 -17.65 -0.97
CA ARG A 166 -2.80 -16.70 -1.88
C ARG A 166 -2.94 -17.29 -3.29
N PRO A 167 -4.05 -17.00 -3.99
CA PRO A 167 -4.13 -17.26 -5.42
C PRO A 167 -2.95 -16.61 -6.17
N TYR A 168 -2.33 -17.37 -7.05
CA TYR A 168 -1.19 -16.95 -7.89
C TYR A 168 0.07 -16.50 -7.13
N GLY A 169 0.19 -16.83 -5.84
CA GLY A 169 1.32 -16.37 -5.01
C GLY A 169 2.68 -16.83 -5.52
N HIS A 170 2.74 -17.97 -6.20
CA HIS A 170 3.98 -18.51 -6.80
C HIS A 170 4.30 -17.95 -8.20
N SER A 171 3.49 -17.02 -8.78
CA SER A 171 3.66 -16.59 -10.17
C SER A 171 5.03 -15.92 -10.42
N ASN A 172 5.46 -15.03 -9.53
CA ASN A 172 6.76 -14.40 -9.64
C ASN A 172 7.89 -15.43 -9.58
N TYR A 173 7.84 -16.35 -8.64
CA TYR A 173 8.83 -17.43 -8.48
C TYR A 173 8.97 -18.26 -9.77
N VAL A 174 7.84 -18.75 -10.31
CA VAL A 174 7.85 -19.55 -11.55
C VAL A 174 8.41 -18.75 -12.73
N THR A 175 8.05 -17.45 -12.84
CA THR A 175 8.51 -16.59 -13.93
C THR A 175 10.02 -16.40 -13.84
N ILE A 176 10.56 -15.97 -12.71
CA ILE A 176 12.00 -15.63 -12.59
C ILE A 176 12.90 -16.87 -12.71
N LYS A 177 12.47 -18.05 -12.20
CA LYS A 177 13.19 -19.31 -12.37
C LYS A 177 13.31 -19.75 -13.84
N ASN A 178 12.41 -19.31 -14.70
CA ASN A 178 12.45 -19.59 -16.12
C ASN A 178 13.06 -18.45 -16.94
N MET A 179 12.99 -17.21 -16.44
CA MET A 179 13.58 -16.02 -17.08
C MET A 179 15.11 -16.03 -16.94
N TYR A 180 15.58 -16.14 -15.72
CA TYR A 180 16.99 -15.97 -15.39
C TYR A 180 17.70 -17.33 -15.32
N PRO A 181 18.95 -17.45 -15.84
CA PRO A 181 19.73 -18.67 -15.70
C PRO A 181 20.13 -18.93 -14.24
N GLU A 182 20.48 -20.17 -13.93
CA GLU A 182 21.06 -20.51 -12.64
C GLU A 182 22.34 -19.69 -12.38
N GLY A 183 22.44 -19.14 -11.16
CA GLY A 183 23.53 -18.22 -10.77
C GLY A 183 23.29 -16.75 -11.12
N HIS A 184 22.26 -16.42 -11.90
CA HIS A 184 21.89 -15.02 -12.09
C HIS A 184 21.28 -14.47 -10.79
N PRO A 185 21.67 -13.25 -10.31
CA PRO A 185 21.21 -12.68 -9.05
C PRO A 185 19.69 -12.49 -8.92
N TYR A 186 18.95 -12.47 -10.02
CA TYR A 186 17.48 -12.40 -10.02
C TYR A 186 16.79 -13.75 -10.22
N ASN A 187 17.51 -14.88 -10.14
CA ASN A 187 16.91 -16.21 -10.26
C ASN A 187 16.17 -16.69 -8.99
N TRP A 188 16.14 -15.89 -7.93
CA TRP A 188 15.39 -16.17 -6.70
C TRP A 188 14.61 -14.95 -6.21
N THR A 189 13.61 -15.21 -5.38
CA THR A 189 12.76 -14.15 -4.81
C THR A 189 13.41 -13.53 -3.59
N VAL A 190 13.09 -12.27 -3.29
CA VAL A 190 13.57 -11.56 -2.10
C VAL A 190 13.26 -12.31 -0.81
N ILE A 191 12.07 -12.94 -0.71
CA ILE A 191 11.70 -13.72 0.48
C ILE A 191 12.46 -15.05 0.60
N GLY A 192 13.15 -15.46 -0.45
CA GLY A 192 13.98 -16.64 -0.49
C GLY A 192 13.23 -17.98 -0.60
N GLU A 193 14.02 -19.04 -0.70
CA GLU A 193 13.53 -20.41 -0.65
C GLU A 193 13.33 -20.84 0.81
N LEU A 194 12.23 -21.55 1.09
CA LEU A 194 11.94 -22.01 2.44
C LEU A 194 13.07 -22.89 3.01
N GLU A 195 13.65 -23.73 2.17
CA GLU A 195 14.73 -24.65 2.55
C GLU A 195 16.01 -23.90 2.92
N ASP A 196 16.34 -22.83 2.20
CA ASP A 196 17.50 -21.99 2.46
C ASP A 196 17.34 -21.26 3.81
N LEU A 197 16.17 -20.68 4.05
CA LEU A 197 15.84 -20.06 5.33
C LEU A 197 15.91 -21.05 6.50
N GLN A 198 15.43 -22.29 6.32
CA GLN A 198 15.47 -23.32 7.36
C GLN A 198 16.87 -23.84 7.66
N ASN A 199 17.74 -23.85 6.67
CA ASN A 199 19.12 -24.30 6.78
C ASN A 199 20.11 -23.17 7.14
N ALA A 200 19.66 -21.92 7.15
CA ALA A 200 20.50 -20.78 7.52
C ALA A 200 21.06 -20.93 8.93
N THR A 201 22.32 -20.58 9.09
CA THR A 201 23.02 -20.60 10.38
C THR A 201 23.29 -19.21 10.89
N LEU A 202 23.53 -19.07 12.20
CA LEU A 202 23.92 -17.80 12.80
C LEU A 202 25.24 -17.25 12.21
N GLU A 203 26.17 -18.12 11.81
CA GLU A 203 27.42 -17.71 11.19
C GLU A 203 27.21 -17.14 9.78
N ASP A 204 26.31 -17.72 9.00
CA ASP A 204 25.92 -17.19 7.68
C ASP A 204 25.36 -15.78 7.81
N VAL A 205 24.51 -15.58 8.81
CA VAL A 205 23.89 -14.28 9.12
C VAL A 205 24.94 -13.25 9.48
N ARG A 206 25.87 -13.59 10.39
CA ARG A 206 26.97 -12.69 10.78
C ARG A 206 27.88 -12.32 9.62
N SER A 207 28.27 -13.32 8.81
CA SER A 207 29.11 -13.08 7.64
C SER A 207 28.46 -12.17 6.61
N PHE A 208 27.13 -12.33 6.39
CA PHE A 208 26.38 -11.47 5.49
C PHE A 208 26.33 -10.00 5.97
N TYR A 209 26.12 -9.77 7.27
CA TYR A 209 26.15 -8.44 7.83
C TYR A 209 27.54 -7.79 7.70
N GLU A 210 28.60 -8.48 8.14
CA GLU A 210 29.96 -7.95 8.05
C GLU A 210 30.38 -7.59 6.63
N GLN A 211 29.86 -8.32 5.65
CA GLN A 211 30.16 -8.07 4.24
C GLN A 211 29.39 -6.87 3.69
N TRP A 212 28.11 -6.66 4.04
CA TRP A 212 27.23 -5.79 3.29
C TRP A 212 26.69 -4.58 4.05
N TYR A 213 26.60 -4.62 5.38
CA TYR A 213 25.94 -3.57 6.19
C TYR A 213 26.94 -2.56 6.80
N GLY A 214 28.09 -2.35 6.18
CA GLY A 214 29.05 -1.32 6.58
C GLY A 214 28.62 0.09 6.14
N PRO A 215 29.13 1.15 6.82
CA PRO A 215 28.78 2.55 6.48
C PRO A 215 29.19 2.94 5.05
N ASN A 216 30.24 2.36 4.50
CA ASN A 216 30.70 2.59 3.13
C ASN A 216 29.84 1.90 2.05
N ASN A 217 28.76 1.23 2.43
CA ASN A 217 27.73 0.66 1.55
C ASN A 217 26.36 1.27 1.84
N ALA A 218 26.33 2.47 2.41
CA ALA A 218 25.09 3.10 2.82
C ALA A 218 25.06 4.59 2.45
N THR A 219 23.89 5.04 2.03
CA THR A 219 23.52 6.45 1.93
C THR A 219 22.46 6.78 2.97
N MET A 220 22.75 7.72 3.86
CA MET A 220 21.82 8.25 4.84
C MET A 220 21.27 9.59 4.36
N VAL A 221 19.95 9.72 4.31
CA VAL A 221 19.26 10.97 3.99
C VAL A 221 18.50 11.43 5.22
N ILE A 222 18.67 12.69 5.58
CA ILE A 222 17.95 13.35 6.68
C ILE A 222 17.24 14.56 6.07
N ALA A 223 15.91 14.53 6.03
CA ALA A 223 15.09 15.53 5.39
C ALA A 223 14.02 16.08 6.36
N GLY A 224 13.74 17.38 6.31
CA GLY A 224 12.70 18.01 7.11
C GLY A 224 13.16 19.21 7.91
N ASP A 225 12.49 19.50 9.02
CA ASP A 225 12.76 20.65 9.89
C ASP A 225 14.06 20.41 10.69
N ILE A 226 15.16 20.69 10.01
CA ILE A 226 16.52 20.48 10.50
C ILE A 226 17.39 21.73 10.36
N SER A 227 18.40 21.80 11.23
CA SER A 227 19.55 22.68 11.01
C SER A 227 20.74 21.85 10.51
N PRO A 228 21.14 21.97 9.23
CA PRO A 228 22.23 21.16 8.67
C PRO A 228 23.51 21.19 9.50
N ARG A 229 23.85 22.36 10.06
CA ARG A 229 25.02 22.53 10.95
C ARG A 229 24.90 21.70 12.24
N ALA A 230 23.72 21.60 12.83
CA ALA A 230 23.51 20.83 14.05
C ALA A 230 23.50 19.32 13.73
N VAL A 231 22.83 18.94 12.65
CA VAL A 231 22.74 17.55 12.20
C VAL A 231 24.13 16.98 11.86
N LYS A 232 24.98 17.72 11.14
CA LYS A 232 26.36 17.28 10.86
C LYS A 232 27.13 16.89 12.12
N LYS A 233 26.97 17.64 13.21
CA LYS A 233 27.63 17.32 14.50
C LYS A 233 27.06 16.07 15.15
N MET A 234 25.75 15.87 15.05
CA MET A 234 25.11 14.65 15.58
C MET A 234 25.52 13.44 14.76
N VAL A 235 25.52 13.54 13.44
CA VAL A 235 25.96 12.46 12.56
C VAL A 235 27.41 12.08 12.84
N GLU A 236 28.31 13.04 12.93
CA GLU A 236 29.72 12.79 13.28
C GLU A 236 29.85 12.11 14.65
N LYS A 237 29.10 12.56 15.68
CA LYS A 237 29.08 11.97 17.02
C LYS A 237 28.67 10.50 17.01
N TYR A 238 27.58 10.19 16.29
CA TYR A 238 26.97 8.86 16.37
C TYR A 238 27.55 7.87 15.36
N PHE A 239 27.88 8.31 14.14
CA PHE A 239 28.32 7.44 13.05
C PHE A 239 29.82 7.49 12.77
N GLY A 240 30.53 8.56 13.18
CA GLY A 240 31.93 8.74 12.82
C GLY A 240 32.89 7.67 13.34
N GLU A 241 32.57 7.02 14.47
CA GLU A 241 33.39 5.94 15.05
C GLU A 241 33.09 4.54 14.49
N ILE A 242 32.01 4.39 13.69
CA ILE A 242 31.64 3.09 13.12
C ILE A 242 32.73 2.66 12.13
N LYS A 243 33.17 1.42 12.29
CA LYS A 243 34.24 0.88 11.47
C LYS A 243 33.79 0.74 10.02
N LYS A 244 34.61 1.20 9.08
CA LYS A 244 34.41 0.98 7.65
C LYS A 244 34.33 -0.51 7.32
N GLY A 245 33.34 -0.89 6.52
CA GLY A 245 33.16 -2.25 6.00
C GLY A 245 34.20 -2.63 4.94
N PRO A 246 34.13 -3.86 4.41
CA PRO A 246 34.94 -4.28 3.26
C PRO A 246 34.70 -3.38 2.04
N GLU A 247 35.63 -3.40 1.09
CA GLU A 247 35.40 -2.78 -0.20
C GLU A 247 34.37 -3.58 -1.00
N ILE A 248 33.37 -2.88 -1.52
CA ILE A 248 32.22 -3.47 -2.22
C ILE A 248 32.31 -3.13 -3.70
N LYS A 249 32.10 -4.14 -4.53
CA LYS A 249 31.93 -3.99 -5.97
C LYS A 249 30.45 -3.99 -6.31
N ASN A 250 30.00 -2.96 -7.02
CA ASN A 250 28.65 -2.96 -7.57
C ASN A 250 28.49 -4.04 -8.64
N PRO A 251 27.31 -4.65 -8.77
CA PRO A 251 27.09 -5.66 -9.81
C PRO A 251 27.11 -5.00 -11.19
N GLU A 252 27.68 -5.70 -12.14
CA GLU A 252 27.61 -5.29 -13.54
C GLU A 252 26.24 -5.70 -14.13
N PRO A 253 25.69 -4.91 -15.07
CA PRO A 253 24.48 -5.32 -15.77
C PRO A 253 24.65 -6.70 -16.43
N TRP A 254 23.67 -7.57 -16.20
CA TRP A 254 23.63 -8.90 -16.78
C TRP A 254 22.28 -9.12 -17.48
N HIS A 255 22.19 -8.58 -18.69
CA HIS A 255 21.01 -8.75 -19.52
C HIS A 255 20.89 -10.19 -20.01
N VAL A 256 19.69 -10.73 -19.94
CA VAL A 256 19.40 -12.10 -20.38
C VAL A 256 18.87 -12.10 -21.80
N THR A 257 19.29 -13.07 -22.60
CA THR A 257 18.70 -13.40 -23.90
C THR A 257 18.15 -14.82 -23.84
N LEU A 258 16.90 -15.00 -24.20
CA LEU A 258 16.29 -16.31 -24.28
C LEU A 258 16.54 -16.93 -25.67
N GLU A 259 17.21 -18.06 -25.73
CA GLU A 259 17.43 -18.78 -27.00
C GLU A 259 16.13 -19.30 -27.62
N THR A 260 15.16 -19.67 -26.76
CA THR A 260 13.84 -20.16 -27.16
C THR A 260 12.78 -19.67 -26.18
N THR A 261 11.57 -19.54 -26.67
CA THR A 261 10.40 -19.28 -25.82
C THR A 261 10.18 -20.45 -24.84
N LYS A 262 9.98 -20.12 -23.57
CA LYS A 262 9.71 -21.11 -22.51
C LYS A 262 8.26 -21.00 -22.07
N LYS A 263 7.48 -22.06 -22.19
CA LYS A 263 6.11 -22.13 -21.73
C LYS A 263 5.99 -23.12 -20.57
N VAL A 264 5.53 -22.64 -19.43
CA VAL A 264 5.37 -23.45 -18.21
C VAL A 264 4.01 -23.23 -17.55
N PHE A 265 3.55 -24.19 -16.77
CA PHE A 265 2.32 -24.05 -16.00
C PHE A 265 2.45 -24.54 -14.56
N HIS A 266 1.56 -24.03 -13.71
CA HIS A 266 1.39 -24.46 -12.33
C HIS A 266 -0.10 -24.61 -12.00
N GLU A 267 -0.45 -25.68 -11.27
CA GLU A 267 -1.79 -25.88 -10.71
C GLU A 267 -1.88 -25.23 -9.33
N ASP A 268 -2.66 -24.17 -9.22
CA ASP A 268 -2.79 -23.37 -8.01
C ASP A 268 -3.93 -23.86 -7.12
N ASN A 269 -3.66 -24.05 -5.82
CA ASN A 269 -4.63 -24.56 -4.85
C ASN A 269 -5.78 -23.59 -4.55
N PHE A 270 -5.55 -22.30 -4.73
CA PHE A 270 -6.49 -21.23 -4.36
C PHE A 270 -7.09 -20.51 -5.57
N ALA A 271 -6.47 -20.57 -6.73
CA ALA A 271 -6.99 -19.93 -7.93
C ALA A 271 -8.38 -20.47 -8.30
N ARG A 272 -9.25 -19.59 -8.80
CA ARG A 272 -10.57 -19.90 -9.35
C ARG A 272 -10.66 -19.65 -10.84
N SER A 273 -9.73 -18.87 -11.37
CA SER A 273 -9.64 -18.50 -12.78
C SER A 273 -8.24 -18.76 -13.31
N PRO A 274 -8.06 -19.06 -14.60
CA PRO A 274 -6.73 -19.20 -15.17
C PRO A 274 -6.07 -17.81 -15.33
N ARG A 275 -4.76 -17.75 -15.12
CA ARG A 275 -3.94 -16.55 -15.28
C ARG A 275 -2.76 -16.83 -16.18
N LEU A 276 -2.59 -15.96 -17.17
CA LEU A 276 -1.41 -15.94 -18.04
C LEU A 276 -0.51 -14.78 -17.67
N SER A 277 0.80 -15.03 -17.64
CA SER A 277 1.83 -13.97 -17.64
C SER A 277 2.83 -14.27 -18.74
N MET A 278 3.13 -13.26 -19.58
CA MET A 278 4.13 -13.29 -20.65
C MET A 278 5.18 -12.25 -20.33
N SER A 279 6.45 -12.67 -20.22
CA SER A 279 7.55 -11.81 -19.81
C SER A 279 8.69 -11.87 -20.81
N PHE A 280 9.13 -10.72 -21.30
CA PHE A 280 10.28 -10.55 -22.18
C PHE A 280 11.47 -10.02 -21.39
N PRO A 281 12.70 -10.51 -21.59
CA PRO A 281 13.89 -9.92 -20.98
C PRO A 281 14.19 -8.56 -21.62
N THR A 282 14.53 -7.59 -20.77
CA THR A 282 14.88 -6.22 -21.21
C THR A 282 16.10 -5.69 -20.47
N VAL A 283 16.30 -4.39 -20.51
CA VAL A 283 17.46 -3.68 -19.99
C VAL A 283 17.33 -3.32 -18.51
N ASN A 284 18.45 -2.95 -17.91
CA ASN A 284 18.50 -2.39 -16.57
C ASN A 284 18.01 -0.93 -16.54
N GLN A 285 17.80 -0.39 -15.33
CA GLN A 285 17.23 0.95 -15.14
C GLN A 285 18.10 2.12 -15.64
N LEU A 286 19.42 1.90 -15.76
CA LEU A 286 20.36 2.93 -16.22
C LEU A 286 20.41 3.05 -17.76
N ASP A 287 19.87 2.07 -18.47
CA ASP A 287 19.88 2.05 -19.93
C ASP A 287 18.98 3.15 -20.51
N SER A 288 19.41 3.73 -21.62
CA SER A 288 18.68 4.77 -22.34
C SER A 288 17.32 4.31 -22.89
N ASP A 289 17.11 3.01 -23.04
CA ASP A 289 15.85 2.43 -23.52
C ASP A 289 14.79 2.27 -22.42
N ALA A 290 15.18 2.39 -21.15
CA ALA A 290 14.29 2.16 -20.01
C ALA A 290 13.03 3.08 -20.00
N PRO A 291 13.13 4.42 -20.20
CA PRO A 291 11.95 5.29 -20.24
C PRO A 291 11.01 4.97 -21.41
N ALA A 292 11.56 4.63 -22.57
CA ALA A 292 10.74 4.28 -23.74
C ALA A 292 10.01 2.94 -23.53
N LEU A 293 10.63 1.96 -22.86
CA LEU A 293 9.99 0.71 -22.48
C LEU A 293 8.87 0.91 -21.46
N GLU A 294 9.02 1.85 -20.53
CA GLU A 294 7.98 2.19 -19.57
C GLU A 294 6.74 2.74 -20.27
N LEU A 295 6.91 3.73 -21.15
CA LEU A 295 5.81 4.30 -21.92
C LEU A 295 5.21 3.29 -22.91
N LEU A 296 6.01 2.42 -23.53
CA LEU A 296 5.52 1.32 -24.35
C LEU A 296 4.59 0.39 -23.58
N GLY A 297 4.91 0.09 -22.31
CA GLY A 297 4.06 -0.72 -21.46
C GLY A 297 2.67 -0.11 -21.30
N GLN A 298 2.61 1.19 -21.06
CA GLN A 298 1.35 1.91 -20.95
C GLN A 298 0.61 1.97 -22.29
N LEU A 299 1.28 2.29 -23.39
CA LEU A 299 0.67 2.31 -24.72
C LEU A 299 0.05 0.98 -25.14
N LEU A 300 0.64 -0.14 -24.76
CA LEU A 300 0.13 -1.46 -25.12
C LEU A 300 -1.01 -1.95 -24.23
N GLY A 301 -1.03 -1.61 -22.94
CA GLY A 301 -1.93 -2.25 -21.98
C GLY A 301 -2.64 -1.36 -20.97
N ASP A 302 -2.39 -0.05 -20.94
CA ASP A 302 -3.08 0.87 -20.02
C ASP A 302 -4.18 1.64 -20.76
N GLY A 303 -5.39 1.55 -20.22
CA GLY A 303 -6.55 2.23 -20.76
C GLY A 303 -7.28 1.50 -21.89
N LYS A 304 -8.45 2.05 -22.25
CA LYS A 304 -9.37 1.44 -23.23
C LYS A 304 -8.87 1.52 -24.68
N LYS A 305 -8.00 2.46 -24.98
CA LYS A 305 -7.37 2.60 -26.29
C LYS A 305 -6.30 1.55 -26.55
N ALA A 306 -5.71 1.02 -25.49
CA ALA A 306 -4.59 0.10 -25.59
C ALA A 306 -4.96 -1.16 -26.38
N PRO A 307 -4.13 -1.61 -27.34
CA PRO A 307 -4.43 -2.75 -28.22
C PRO A 307 -4.73 -4.04 -27.46
N LEU A 308 -4.01 -4.28 -26.36
CA LEU A 308 -4.26 -5.46 -25.51
C LEU A 308 -5.66 -5.42 -24.88
N TYR A 309 -6.10 -4.25 -24.42
CA TYR A 309 -7.42 -4.09 -23.83
C TYR A 309 -8.52 -4.29 -24.91
N LYS A 310 -8.41 -3.63 -26.05
CA LYS A 310 -9.36 -3.77 -27.14
C LYS A 310 -9.55 -5.22 -27.56
N VAL A 311 -8.47 -5.92 -27.87
CA VAL A 311 -8.56 -7.28 -28.38
C VAL A 311 -9.04 -8.27 -27.32
N ILE A 312 -8.50 -8.22 -26.11
CA ILE A 312 -8.73 -9.27 -25.10
C ILE A 312 -9.98 -9.01 -24.27
N VAL A 313 -10.22 -7.74 -23.91
CA VAL A 313 -11.32 -7.37 -23.01
C VAL A 313 -12.59 -7.04 -23.80
N GLU A 314 -12.49 -6.18 -24.81
CA GLU A 314 -13.66 -5.71 -25.56
C GLU A 314 -14.11 -6.68 -26.66
N ASP A 315 -13.23 -7.02 -27.60
CA ASP A 315 -13.59 -7.79 -28.79
C ASP A 315 -13.83 -9.26 -28.46
N LYS A 316 -12.81 -9.93 -27.90
CA LYS A 316 -12.85 -11.37 -27.66
C LYS A 316 -13.43 -11.75 -26.30
N LYS A 317 -13.51 -10.80 -25.35
CA LYS A 317 -14.11 -11.00 -24.02
C LYS A 317 -13.53 -12.20 -23.26
N LEU A 318 -12.21 -12.37 -23.34
CA LEU A 318 -11.49 -13.49 -22.72
C LEU A 318 -11.15 -13.23 -21.25
N ALA A 319 -11.00 -11.97 -20.88
CA ALA A 319 -10.64 -11.54 -19.54
C ALA A 319 -11.34 -10.22 -19.17
N PRO A 320 -11.52 -9.93 -17.90
CA PRO A 320 -12.04 -8.65 -17.45
C PRO A 320 -11.03 -7.51 -17.51
N ASN A 321 -9.73 -7.84 -17.53
CA ASN A 321 -8.64 -6.87 -17.61
C ASN A 321 -7.37 -7.53 -18.15
N ILE A 322 -6.47 -6.70 -18.63
CA ILE A 322 -5.09 -7.06 -18.96
C ILE A 322 -4.21 -5.88 -18.59
N SER A 323 -2.96 -6.14 -18.28
CA SER A 323 -1.95 -5.12 -17.98
C SER A 323 -0.64 -5.42 -18.70
N SER A 324 0.08 -4.38 -19.10
CA SER A 324 1.48 -4.48 -19.48
C SER A 324 2.30 -3.37 -18.84
N PHE A 325 3.54 -3.70 -18.49
CA PHE A 325 4.46 -2.76 -17.84
C PHE A 325 5.91 -3.21 -18.01
N SER A 326 6.81 -2.26 -18.02
CA SER A 326 8.25 -2.50 -17.91
C SER A 326 8.66 -2.49 -16.45
N ARG A 327 9.53 -3.40 -16.06
CA ARG A 327 10.20 -3.43 -14.76
C ARG A 327 11.70 -3.46 -15.00
N THR A 328 12.33 -2.32 -14.86
CA THR A 328 13.79 -2.18 -14.90
C THR A 328 14.36 -2.16 -13.49
N GLN A 329 15.49 -2.82 -13.28
CA GLN A 329 16.20 -2.94 -12.01
C GLN A 329 17.69 -2.73 -12.25
N GLU A 330 18.54 -2.83 -11.23
CA GLU A 330 19.97 -2.52 -11.34
C GLU A 330 20.71 -3.38 -12.36
N ILE A 331 20.43 -4.69 -12.41
CA ILE A 331 21.20 -5.65 -13.21
C ILE A 331 20.53 -5.97 -14.54
N ALA A 332 19.21 -6.11 -14.54
CA ALA A 332 18.42 -6.48 -15.72
C ALA A 332 16.97 -6.00 -15.56
N GLY A 333 16.20 -6.09 -16.63
CA GLY A 333 14.77 -5.77 -16.62
C GLY A 333 13.91 -6.81 -17.32
N THR A 334 12.62 -6.64 -17.20
CA THR A 334 11.59 -7.43 -17.90
C THR A 334 10.48 -6.53 -18.39
N PHE A 335 9.91 -6.84 -19.54
CA PHE A 335 8.65 -6.32 -20.00
C PHE A 335 7.57 -7.38 -19.79
N ASN A 336 6.51 -7.05 -19.10
CA ASN A 336 5.53 -8.02 -18.60
C ASN A 336 4.14 -7.72 -19.12
N ILE A 337 3.43 -8.75 -19.57
CA ILE A 337 2.01 -8.71 -19.91
C ILE A 337 1.31 -9.77 -19.05
N SER A 338 0.24 -9.40 -18.34
CA SER A 338 -0.50 -10.35 -17.52
C SER A 338 -2.00 -10.15 -17.57
N SER A 339 -2.73 -11.26 -17.58
CA SER A 339 -4.19 -11.27 -17.54
C SER A 339 -4.71 -12.45 -16.71
N THR A 340 -5.72 -12.19 -15.88
CA THR A 340 -6.50 -13.24 -15.23
C THR A 340 -7.79 -13.39 -16.03
N ALA A 341 -7.88 -14.45 -16.79
CA ALA A 341 -8.98 -14.71 -17.71
C ALA A 341 -10.26 -15.16 -17.00
N PHE A 342 -11.38 -15.26 -17.72
CA PHE A 342 -12.59 -15.84 -17.18
C PHE A 342 -12.42 -17.35 -16.88
N PRO A 343 -13.19 -17.94 -15.95
CA PRO A 343 -12.92 -19.28 -15.40
C PRO A 343 -12.83 -20.44 -16.41
N THR A 344 -13.45 -20.28 -17.58
CA THR A 344 -13.49 -21.30 -18.65
C THR A 344 -12.61 -20.97 -19.85
N THR A 345 -11.88 -19.86 -19.78
CA THR A 345 -11.04 -19.40 -20.89
C THR A 345 -9.76 -20.24 -20.98
N ASN A 346 -9.47 -20.78 -22.14
CA ASN A 346 -8.19 -21.42 -22.43
C ASN A 346 -7.10 -20.35 -22.61
N LEU A 347 -5.97 -20.51 -21.97
CA LEU A 347 -4.89 -19.52 -22.02
C LEU A 347 -4.14 -19.48 -23.37
N THR A 348 -4.35 -20.48 -24.26
CA THR A 348 -3.91 -20.39 -25.65
C THR A 348 -4.62 -19.26 -26.40
N ASP A 349 -5.92 -19.10 -26.15
CA ASP A 349 -6.70 -18.03 -26.76
C ASP A 349 -6.24 -16.64 -26.30
N VAL A 350 -5.85 -16.53 -25.01
CA VAL A 350 -5.28 -15.30 -24.47
C VAL A 350 -3.91 -15.01 -25.07
N GLU A 351 -3.03 -16.00 -25.19
CA GLU A 351 -1.71 -15.87 -25.83
C GLU A 351 -1.84 -15.41 -27.28
N ASN A 352 -2.69 -16.08 -28.07
CA ASN A 352 -2.92 -15.71 -29.47
C ASN A 352 -3.46 -14.27 -29.59
N SER A 353 -4.33 -13.88 -28.65
CA SER A 353 -4.91 -12.54 -28.63
C SER A 353 -3.91 -11.45 -28.27
N ILE A 354 -2.87 -11.77 -27.49
CA ILE A 354 -1.74 -10.85 -27.27
C ILE A 354 -1.01 -10.58 -28.60
N PHE A 355 -0.80 -11.60 -29.42
CA PHE A 355 -0.19 -11.41 -30.74
C PHE A 355 -1.10 -10.64 -31.70
N ASP A 356 -2.42 -10.90 -31.69
CA ASP A 356 -3.36 -10.09 -32.48
C ASP A 356 -3.31 -8.61 -32.05
N ALA A 357 -3.14 -8.33 -30.75
CA ALA A 357 -2.96 -6.96 -30.25
C ALA A 357 -1.63 -6.33 -30.72
N PHE A 358 -0.56 -7.11 -30.81
CA PHE A 358 0.70 -6.65 -31.40
C PHE A 358 0.54 -6.32 -32.89
N GLU A 359 -0.18 -7.16 -33.65
CA GLU A 359 -0.49 -6.88 -35.05
C GLU A 359 -1.34 -5.60 -35.18
N MET A 360 -2.30 -5.39 -34.28
CA MET A 360 -3.08 -4.14 -34.20
C MET A 360 -2.16 -2.94 -33.97
N PHE A 361 -1.28 -3.00 -32.97
CA PHE A 361 -0.31 -1.95 -32.66
C PHE A 361 0.59 -1.63 -33.86
N GLU A 362 1.08 -2.64 -34.57
CA GLU A 362 1.93 -2.47 -35.75
C GLU A 362 1.17 -1.82 -36.93
N LYS A 363 -0.13 -2.09 -37.06
CA LYS A 363 -0.96 -1.59 -38.16
C LYS A 363 -1.53 -0.21 -37.89
N GLU A 364 -2.00 0.03 -36.70
CA GLU A 364 -2.70 1.26 -36.32
C GLU A 364 -1.75 2.29 -35.71
N GLY A 365 -0.69 1.83 -35.03
CA GLY A 365 0.27 2.70 -34.34
C GLY A 365 -0.35 3.38 -33.10
N PHE A 366 0.24 4.50 -32.75
CA PHE A 366 -0.22 5.45 -31.75
C PHE A 366 0.05 6.87 -32.26
N THR A 367 -0.59 7.86 -31.67
CA THR A 367 -0.43 9.27 -32.08
C THR A 367 0.51 10.00 -31.11
N ILE A 368 0.96 11.19 -31.52
CA ILE A 368 1.75 12.07 -30.64
C ILE A 368 0.91 12.46 -29.40
N GLU A 369 -0.38 12.68 -29.58
CA GLU A 369 -1.31 13.00 -28.51
C GLU A 369 -1.41 11.85 -27.49
N ASP A 370 -1.31 10.61 -27.90
CA ASP A 370 -1.26 9.45 -26.99
C ASP A 370 0.01 9.48 -26.13
N LEU A 371 1.14 9.78 -26.76
CA LEU A 371 2.41 9.90 -26.05
C LEU A 371 2.41 11.10 -25.08
N ASP A 372 1.90 12.24 -25.53
CA ASP A 372 1.81 13.45 -24.70
C ASP A 372 0.90 13.25 -23.47
N ARG A 373 -0.20 12.50 -23.65
CA ARG A 373 -1.11 12.10 -22.58
C ARG A 373 -0.40 11.28 -21.51
N LEU A 374 0.38 10.28 -21.90
CA LEU A 374 1.14 9.46 -20.95
C LEU A 374 2.23 10.25 -20.24
N LYS A 375 2.88 11.18 -20.93
CA LYS A 375 3.87 12.09 -20.34
C LYS A 375 3.22 13.03 -19.31
N ALA A 376 2.02 13.56 -19.58
CA ALA A 376 1.28 14.38 -18.63
C ALA A 376 0.91 13.60 -17.37
N LYS A 377 0.48 12.35 -17.51
CA LYS A 377 0.21 11.43 -16.40
C LYS A 377 1.46 11.15 -15.58
N TYR A 378 2.59 10.91 -16.25
CA TYR A 378 3.88 10.70 -15.59
C TYR A 378 4.34 11.93 -14.80
N GLU A 379 4.22 13.15 -15.37
CA GLU A 379 4.56 14.40 -14.70
C GLU A 379 3.76 14.59 -13.40
N THR A 380 2.46 14.38 -13.44
CA THR A 380 1.60 14.46 -12.23
C THR A 380 1.99 13.42 -11.19
N GLY A 381 2.26 12.19 -11.62
CA GLY A 381 2.75 11.11 -10.76
C GLY A 381 4.09 11.44 -10.11
N PHE A 382 5.00 12.06 -10.86
CA PHE A 382 6.30 12.51 -10.36
C PHE A 382 6.15 13.52 -9.20
N TYR A 383 5.36 14.59 -9.39
CA TYR A 383 5.12 15.56 -8.30
C TYR A 383 4.41 14.93 -7.10
N SER A 384 3.47 14.05 -7.34
CA SER A 384 2.81 13.29 -6.26
C SER A 384 3.81 12.42 -5.49
N GLY A 385 4.75 11.81 -6.20
CA GLY A 385 5.78 10.92 -5.63
C GLY A 385 6.77 11.61 -4.69
N ILE A 386 6.88 12.93 -4.73
CA ILE A 386 7.78 13.71 -3.86
C ILE A 386 7.03 14.62 -2.88
N SER A 387 5.74 14.35 -2.65
CA SER A 387 4.87 15.19 -1.83
C SER A 387 5.07 15.02 -0.31
N SER A 388 5.93 14.11 0.13
CA SER A 388 6.26 13.93 1.55
C SER A 388 7.76 13.95 1.80
N ILE A 389 8.16 14.35 2.99
CA ILE A 389 9.55 14.36 3.45
C ILE A 389 10.20 12.99 3.28
N LEU A 390 9.49 11.92 3.64
CA LEU A 390 9.99 10.57 3.51
C LEU A 390 10.23 10.18 2.04
N ASN A 391 9.31 10.53 1.16
CA ASN A 391 9.46 10.24 -0.27
C ASN A 391 10.61 11.06 -0.90
N LYS A 392 10.76 12.33 -0.49
CA LYS A 392 11.93 13.14 -0.89
C LYS A 392 13.22 12.45 -0.43
N ALA A 393 13.27 11.97 0.83
CA ALA A 393 14.43 11.25 1.36
C ALA A 393 14.74 9.97 0.56
N PHE A 394 13.71 9.19 0.19
CA PHE A 394 13.88 7.99 -0.63
C PHE A 394 14.45 8.32 -2.00
N GLN A 395 13.88 9.28 -2.70
CA GLN A 395 14.33 9.66 -4.04
C GLN A 395 15.78 10.15 -4.01
N LEU A 396 16.14 11.05 -3.09
CA LEU A 396 17.51 11.54 -2.96
C LEU A 396 18.50 10.41 -2.67
N GLY A 397 18.14 9.46 -1.78
CA GLY A 397 18.97 8.31 -1.44
C GLY A 397 19.15 7.34 -2.59
N LEU A 398 18.06 6.94 -3.24
CA LEU A 398 18.09 6.00 -4.36
C LEU A 398 18.78 6.58 -5.59
N TYR A 399 18.56 7.85 -5.92
CA TYR A 399 19.29 8.49 -7.02
C TYR A 399 20.80 8.58 -6.73
N ASN A 400 21.16 8.84 -5.46
CA ASN A 400 22.56 8.81 -5.08
C ASN A 400 23.17 7.42 -5.28
N GLU A 401 22.50 6.36 -4.86
CA GLU A 401 22.97 4.98 -4.97
C GLU A 401 23.11 4.54 -6.43
N TYR A 402 22.09 4.75 -7.25
CA TYR A 402 22.08 4.22 -8.61
C TYR A 402 22.75 5.12 -9.64
N TYR A 403 22.68 6.44 -9.47
CA TYR A 403 23.17 7.41 -10.44
C TYR A 403 24.35 8.25 -9.92
N GLY A 404 24.80 8.01 -8.69
CA GLY A 404 25.92 8.71 -8.05
C GLY A 404 25.62 10.15 -7.62
N SER A 405 24.39 10.65 -7.89
CA SER A 405 24.01 12.01 -7.56
C SER A 405 22.53 12.15 -7.24
N PRO A 406 22.15 12.79 -6.12
CA PRO A 406 20.77 13.17 -5.84
C PRO A 406 20.14 14.10 -6.89
N ASP A 407 20.95 14.91 -7.60
CA ASP A 407 20.50 15.83 -8.67
C ASP A 407 19.83 15.12 -9.85
N TYR A 408 19.98 13.80 -9.93
CA TYR A 408 19.36 13.02 -10.98
C TYR A 408 17.84 13.16 -11.00
N ILE A 409 17.22 13.54 -9.88
CA ILE A 409 15.77 13.81 -9.80
C ILE A 409 15.29 14.80 -10.87
N SER A 410 16.09 15.82 -11.18
CA SER A 410 15.78 16.81 -12.21
C SER A 410 15.86 16.25 -13.63
N GLN A 411 16.68 15.22 -13.83
CA GLN A 411 16.91 14.58 -15.11
C GLN A 411 15.92 13.45 -15.39
N ASP A 412 15.44 12.76 -14.34
CA ASP A 412 14.60 11.59 -14.47
C ASP A 412 13.26 11.93 -15.13
N LEU A 413 12.58 12.98 -14.66
CA LEU A 413 11.36 13.49 -15.32
C LEU A 413 11.63 13.84 -16.79
N GLN A 414 12.75 14.54 -17.06
CA GLN A 414 13.07 14.99 -18.42
C GLN A 414 13.34 13.82 -19.37
N ARG A 415 14.00 12.74 -18.90
CA ARG A 415 14.24 11.54 -19.71
C ARG A 415 12.95 10.93 -20.25
N VAL A 416 11.88 10.91 -19.43
CA VAL A 416 10.57 10.41 -19.87
C VAL A 416 9.89 11.40 -20.81
N LEU A 417 9.97 12.70 -20.50
CA LEU A 417 9.37 13.74 -21.33
C LEU A 417 10.04 13.85 -22.72
N ASP A 418 11.32 13.49 -22.83
CA ASP A 418 12.10 13.52 -24.08
C ASP A 418 11.88 12.30 -24.98
N VAL A 419 11.20 11.24 -24.50
CA VAL A 419 10.92 10.05 -25.30
C VAL A 419 10.15 10.42 -26.57
N THR A 420 10.59 9.91 -27.71
CA THR A 420 9.99 10.16 -29.03
C THR A 420 9.21 8.96 -29.53
N GLU A 421 8.42 9.16 -30.58
CA GLU A 421 7.73 8.09 -31.30
C GLU A 421 8.73 7.07 -31.88
N GLU A 422 9.86 7.54 -32.38
CA GLU A 422 10.94 6.69 -32.88
C GLU A 422 11.52 5.80 -31.79
N ASP A 423 11.65 6.31 -30.56
CA ASP A 423 12.17 5.53 -29.42
C ASP A 423 11.20 4.41 -29.06
N ILE A 424 9.90 4.68 -28.99
CA ILE A 424 8.86 3.67 -28.73
C ILE A 424 8.91 2.57 -29.79
N ASN A 425 8.92 2.94 -31.06
CA ASN A 425 8.96 1.98 -32.16
C ASN A 425 10.29 1.16 -32.11
N ARG A 426 11.39 1.79 -31.82
CA ARG A 426 12.70 1.14 -31.72
C ARG A 426 12.72 0.10 -30.59
N VAL A 427 12.25 0.43 -29.37
CA VAL A 427 12.24 -0.51 -28.26
C VAL A 427 11.23 -1.64 -28.47
N TYR A 428 10.08 -1.39 -29.09
CA TYR A 428 9.14 -2.42 -29.49
C TYR A 428 9.78 -3.45 -30.41
N LEU A 429 10.42 -3.00 -31.48
CA LEU A 429 11.10 -3.87 -32.44
C LEU A 429 12.27 -4.63 -31.82
N LYS A 430 12.99 -4.02 -30.90
CA LYS A 430 14.18 -4.61 -30.29
C LYS A 430 13.86 -5.64 -29.21
N TYR A 431 12.85 -5.41 -28.37
CA TYR A 431 12.62 -6.20 -27.17
C TYR A 431 11.32 -7.04 -27.19
N ILE A 432 10.37 -6.73 -28.05
CA ILE A 432 9.05 -7.39 -28.04
C ILE A 432 8.80 -8.14 -29.35
N LYS A 433 8.87 -7.45 -30.48
CA LYS A 433 8.54 -8.03 -31.78
C LYS A 433 9.43 -9.21 -32.13
N ASN A 434 8.84 -10.39 -32.32
CA ASN A 434 9.53 -11.63 -32.68
C ASN A 434 10.63 -12.07 -31.67
N GLN A 435 10.57 -11.58 -30.43
CA GLN A 435 11.48 -11.99 -29.39
C GLN A 435 10.95 -13.21 -28.62
N ASN A 436 11.89 -13.96 -28.04
CA ASN A 436 11.55 -15.06 -27.14
C ASN A 436 11.10 -14.53 -25.77
N TYR A 437 10.17 -15.24 -25.13
CA TYR A 437 9.58 -14.86 -23.87
C TYR A 437 9.43 -16.07 -22.94
N VAL A 438 9.17 -15.78 -21.67
CA VAL A 438 8.68 -16.76 -20.70
C VAL A 438 7.17 -16.59 -20.58
N LEU A 439 6.41 -17.68 -20.82
CA LEU A 439 4.97 -17.72 -20.58
C LEU A 439 4.67 -18.64 -19.42
N THR A 440 3.93 -18.12 -18.44
CA THR A 440 3.46 -18.89 -17.30
C THR A 440 1.95 -18.98 -17.29
N SER A 441 1.43 -20.19 -17.20
CA SER A 441 0.00 -20.50 -17.06
C SER A 441 -0.28 -20.96 -15.63
N PHE A 442 -1.00 -20.15 -14.86
CA PHE A 442 -1.51 -20.55 -13.56
C PHE A 442 -2.98 -20.94 -13.71
N VAL A 443 -3.32 -22.17 -13.38
CA VAL A 443 -4.68 -22.71 -13.53
C VAL A 443 -5.21 -23.25 -12.20
N PRO A 444 -6.52 -23.21 -11.97
CA PRO A 444 -7.11 -23.88 -10.81
C PRO A 444 -6.74 -25.35 -10.79
N LYS A 445 -6.54 -25.91 -9.64
CA LYS A 445 -6.17 -27.32 -9.44
C LYS A 445 -7.14 -28.26 -10.17
N GLY A 446 -6.60 -29.15 -11.00
CA GLY A 446 -7.35 -30.09 -11.83
C GLY A 446 -7.89 -29.50 -13.15
N LYS A 447 -7.49 -28.26 -13.51
CA LYS A 447 -7.90 -27.57 -14.75
C LYS A 447 -6.76 -27.41 -15.76
N VAL A 448 -5.98 -28.49 -15.95
CA VAL A 448 -4.84 -28.49 -16.88
C VAL A 448 -5.26 -28.29 -18.35
N ASP A 449 -6.51 -28.53 -18.68
CA ASP A 449 -7.10 -28.25 -19.99
C ASP A 449 -7.15 -26.77 -20.35
N LEU A 450 -6.97 -25.88 -19.38
CA LEU A 450 -6.96 -24.42 -19.57
C LEU A 450 -5.58 -23.81 -19.83
N VAL A 451 -4.49 -24.60 -19.71
CA VAL A 451 -3.13 -24.06 -19.91
C VAL A 451 -2.87 -23.69 -21.38
N ALA A 452 -2.01 -22.73 -21.62
CA ALA A 452 -1.55 -22.39 -22.96
C ALA A 452 -0.81 -23.57 -23.60
N GLU A 453 -1.08 -23.80 -24.87
CA GLU A 453 -0.54 -24.95 -25.64
C GLU A 453 1.00 -24.97 -25.57
N GLY A 454 1.55 -26.18 -25.41
CA GLY A 454 2.99 -26.38 -25.31
C GLY A 454 3.58 -26.10 -23.92
N SER A 455 2.76 -25.70 -22.94
CA SER A 455 3.24 -25.47 -21.57
C SER A 455 3.61 -26.78 -20.87
N LYS A 456 4.73 -26.76 -20.14
CA LYS A 456 5.22 -27.88 -19.33
C LYS A 456 5.01 -27.59 -17.85
N LEU A 457 4.65 -28.63 -17.06
CA LEU A 457 4.52 -28.51 -15.62
C LEU A 457 5.82 -28.01 -14.99
N PHE A 458 5.74 -26.91 -14.25
CA PHE A 458 6.85 -26.43 -13.40
C PHE A 458 6.57 -26.84 -11.95
N PRO A 459 7.43 -27.67 -11.33
CA PRO A 459 7.24 -28.14 -9.97
C PRO A 459 7.51 -26.99 -8.98
N VAL A 460 6.53 -26.67 -8.15
CA VAL A 460 6.71 -25.82 -6.98
C VAL A 460 6.73 -26.70 -5.75
N LYS A 461 7.76 -26.54 -4.92
CA LYS A 461 7.89 -27.32 -3.68
C LYS A 461 7.04 -26.65 -2.59
N GLU A 462 5.90 -27.25 -2.28
CA GLU A 462 5.03 -26.75 -1.21
C GLU A 462 5.49 -27.26 0.17
N GLU A 463 5.36 -26.38 1.18
CA GLU A 463 5.64 -26.75 2.57
C GLU A 463 4.65 -27.81 3.07
N LYS A 464 5.18 -28.80 3.82
CA LYS A 464 4.38 -29.76 4.60
C LYS A 464 4.38 -29.32 6.07
N ILE A 465 3.30 -28.73 6.53
CA ILE A 465 3.17 -28.36 7.94
C ILE A 465 2.95 -29.61 8.77
N VAL A 466 3.91 -29.92 9.63
CA VAL A 466 3.85 -31.06 10.57
C VAL A 466 3.45 -30.49 11.94
N LYS A 467 2.66 -31.24 12.74
CA LYS A 467 2.42 -30.88 14.14
C LYS A 467 3.76 -30.77 14.87
N ASN A 468 4.16 -29.56 15.19
CA ASN A 468 5.35 -29.35 16.02
C ASN A 468 5.07 -29.92 17.43
N LYS A 469 5.92 -30.76 17.91
CA LYS A 469 6.12 -30.87 19.35
C LYS A 469 6.65 -29.50 19.79
N SER A 470 5.97 -28.86 20.74
CA SER A 470 6.44 -27.60 21.34
C SER A 470 7.96 -27.70 21.55
N LYS A 471 8.72 -26.88 20.79
CA LYS A 471 10.14 -26.66 21.15
C LYS A 471 10.08 -26.09 22.57
N LYS A 472 10.59 -26.80 23.55
CA LYS A 472 10.86 -26.24 24.87
C LYS A 472 11.74 -25.03 24.60
N THR A 473 11.30 -23.87 25.03
CA THR A 473 12.18 -22.71 25.20
C THR A 473 13.43 -23.21 25.90
N SER A 474 14.52 -23.29 25.18
CA SER A 474 15.81 -23.59 25.77
C SER A 474 16.10 -22.45 26.73
N ASN A 475 16.33 -22.76 27.99
CA ASN A 475 16.90 -21.80 28.94
C ASN A 475 18.13 -21.22 28.27
N VAL A 476 18.02 -19.97 27.84
CA VAL A 476 19.12 -19.20 27.27
C VAL A 476 20.17 -19.08 28.37
N ALA A 477 21.23 -19.87 28.29
CA ALA A 477 22.42 -19.58 29.02
C ALA A 477 22.89 -18.19 28.55
N ASN A 478 23.17 -17.27 29.47
CA ASN A 478 23.78 -15.99 29.15
C ASN A 478 25.03 -16.27 28.31
N ILE A 479 24.94 -16.10 26.99
CA ILE A 479 26.11 -16.13 26.12
C ILE A 479 26.79 -14.79 26.38
N GLU A 480 27.94 -14.77 27.05
CA GLU A 480 28.79 -13.60 27.11
C GLU A 480 29.21 -13.27 25.68
N VAL A 481 28.65 -12.21 25.15
CA VAL A 481 29.01 -11.68 23.82
C VAL A 481 30.04 -10.58 24.06
N ASP A 482 31.11 -10.60 23.27
CA ASP A 482 32.14 -9.55 23.32
C ASP A 482 31.51 -8.21 22.94
N LYS A 483 31.45 -7.28 23.89
CA LYS A 483 30.89 -5.96 23.65
C LYS A 483 31.84 -5.14 22.78
N ILE A 484 31.26 -4.52 21.76
CA ILE A 484 31.98 -3.56 20.91
C ILE A 484 32.13 -2.25 21.67
N PRO A 485 33.37 -1.71 21.85
CA PRO A 485 33.59 -0.47 22.57
C PRO A 485 33.06 0.75 21.75
N SER A 486 32.71 1.81 22.48
CA SER A 486 32.34 3.12 21.90
C SER A 486 33.15 4.23 22.55
N SER A 487 33.36 5.34 21.85
CA SER A 487 34.08 6.53 22.33
C SER A 487 33.30 7.31 23.40
N PHE A 488 31.99 7.05 23.53
CA PHE A 488 31.11 7.67 24.54
C PHE A 488 30.16 6.63 25.12
N ASP A 489 29.48 6.97 26.20
CA ASP A 489 28.51 6.08 26.85
C ASP A 489 27.18 6.03 26.08
N ARG A 490 27.04 5.01 25.23
CA ARG A 490 25.83 4.76 24.46
C ARG A 490 24.65 4.18 25.24
N THR A 491 24.90 3.78 26.52
CA THR A 491 23.80 3.32 27.39
C THR A 491 22.91 4.47 27.85
N VAL A 492 23.37 5.71 27.68
CA VAL A 492 22.59 6.92 27.97
C VAL A 492 21.79 7.29 26.72
N GLU A 493 20.51 7.03 26.79
CA GLU A 493 19.56 7.41 25.72
C GLU A 493 19.49 8.95 25.59
N PRO A 494 19.51 9.51 24.38
CA PRO A 494 19.24 10.94 24.18
C PRO A 494 17.88 11.33 24.73
N VAL A 495 17.80 12.54 25.27
CA VAL A 495 16.54 13.12 25.75
C VAL A 495 15.93 13.93 24.63
N ASP A 496 14.70 13.61 24.25
CA ASP A 496 13.96 14.39 23.27
C ASP A 496 13.93 15.88 23.66
N GLY A 497 14.05 16.75 22.67
CA GLY A 497 13.85 18.19 22.83
C GLY A 497 12.40 18.55 23.20
N PRO A 498 12.07 19.85 23.35
CA PRO A 498 10.70 20.26 23.57
C PRO A 498 9.79 19.78 22.45
N GLN A 499 8.64 19.19 22.78
CA GLN A 499 7.68 18.73 21.81
C GLN A 499 7.17 19.90 20.97
N PRO A 500 7.10 19.77 19.61
CA PRO A 500 6.46 20.75 18.76
C PRO A 500 5.01 20.98 19.19
N GLY A 501 4.57 22.25 19.14
CA GLY A 501 3.17 22.58 19.39
C GLY A 501 2.26 22.04 18.28
N LEU A 502 1.03 21.71 18.61
CA LEU A 502 0.02 21.36 17.60
C LEU A 502 -0.28 22.59 16.72
N ASN A 503 0.13 22.51 15.47
CA ASN A 503 -0.18 23.52 14.44
C ASN A 503 -1.30 23.00 13.56
N LEU A 504 -2.53 23.47 13.79
CA LEU A 504 -3.68 23.04 13.00
C LEU A 504 -3.74 23.79 11.67
N PRO A 505 -3.97 23.10 10.55
CA PRO A 505 -4.21 23.75 9.27
C PRO A 505 -5.42 24.70 9.33
N SER A 506 -5.32 25.79 8.59
CA SER A 506 -6.42 26.76 8.48
C SER A 506 -7.53 26.21 7.59
N VAL A 507 -8.50 25.55 8.19
CA VAL A 507 -9.69 25.03 7.49
C VAL A 507 -10.72 26.14 7.33
N TRP A 508 -11.32 26.21 6.14
CA TRP A 508 -12.43 27.09 5.86
C TRP A 508 -13.67 26.31 5.42
N LYS A 509 -14.84 26.91 5.60
CA LYS A 509 -16.14 26.38 5.14
C LYS A 509 -16.87 27.43 4.31
N HIS A 510 -17.64 26.95 3.36
CA HIS A 510 -18.63 27.74 2.63
C HIS A 510 -19.90 26.91 2.45
N ASP A 511 -21.04 27.52 2.78
CA ASP A 511 -22.37 26.91 2.65
C ASP A 511 -23.07 27.53 1.43
N TYR A 512 -23.53 26.69 0.50
CA TYR A 512 -24.35 27.14 -0.63
C TYR A 512 -25.85 26.99 -0.32
N ASP A 513 -26.65 27.80 -1.02
CA ASP A 513 -28.11 27.88 -0.79
C ASP A 513 -28.86 26.55 -0.99
N LYS A 514 -28.29 25.58 -1.77
CA LYS A 514 -28.90 24.27 -2.04
C LYS A 514 -28.51 23.16 -1.04
N GLY A 515 -27.85 23.52 0.04
CA GLY A 515 -27.45 22.60 1.09
C GLY A 515 -26.11 21.91 0.88
N VAL A 516 -25.39 22.22 -0.21
CA VAL A 516 -24.02 21.73 -0.41
C VAL A 516 -23.07 22.51 0.48
N GLU A 517 -22.24 21.81 1.21
CA GLU A 517 -21.17 22.37 2.02
C GLU A 517 -19.82 22.11 1.37
N VAL A 518 -18.97 23.14 1.30
CA VAL A 518 -17.58 23.03 0.80
C VAL A 518 -16.63 23.36 1.93
N TYR A 519 -15.68 22.47 2.15
CA TYR A 519 -14.62 22.60 3.12
C TYR A 519 -13.27 22.59 2.41
N GLY A 520 -12.31 23.38 2.87
CA GLY A 520 -10.99 23.36 2.26
C GLY A 520 -9.87 23.90 3.13
N ALA A 521 -8.65 23.64 2.69
CA ALA A 521 -7.42 24.21 3.22
C ALA A 521 -6.45 24.51 2.07
N ILE A 522 -5.58 25.51 2.25
CA ILE A 522 -4.52 25.82 1.31
C ILE A 522 -3.30 24.97 1.65
N HIS A 523 -2.68 24.41 0.63
CA HIS A 523 -1.40 23.71 0.68
C HIS A 523 -0.69 23.91 -0.66
N ASP A 524 0.24 24.84 -0.72
CA ASP A 524 0.81 25.40 -1.95
C ASP A 524 2.30 25.06 -2.17
N GLU A 525 2.82 24.06 -1.46
CA GLU A 525 4.21 23.60 -1.64
C GLU A 525 4.47 23.03 -3.04
N LEU A 526 3.47 22.34 -3.59
CA LEU A 526 3.50 21.78 -4.93
C LEU A 526 2.28 22.27 -5.72
N PRO A 527 2.38 22.39 -7.06
CA PRO A 527 1.28 22.87 -7.89
C PRO A 527 0.19 21.80 -8.08
N LEU A 528 -0.31 21.24 -7.00
CA LEU A 528 -1.25 20.12 -6.97
C LEU A 528 -2.55 20.53 -6.29
N ILE A 529 -3.67 19.96 -6.75
CA ILE A 529 -4.99 20.08 -6.11
C ILE A 529 -5.61 18.69 -5.98
N SER A 530 -6.09 18.38 -4.77
CA SER A 530 -6.91 17.21 -4.46
C SER A 530 -8.28 17.65 -3.99
N PHE A 531 -9.35 17.17 -4.63
CA PHE A 531 -10.71 17.46 -4.19
C PHE A 531 -11.60 16.21 -4.27
N GLY A 532 -12.68 16.21 -3.50
CA GLY A 532 -13.66 15.13 -3.52
C GLY A 532 -15.06 15.61 -3.23
N ILE A 533 -16.04 14.91 -3.78
CA ILE A 533 -17.47 15.08 -3.53
C ILE A 533 -17.97 13.82 -2.83
N ASN A 534 -18.48 13.94 -1.63
CA ASN A 534 -19.04 12.84 -0.86
C ASN A 534 -20.57 12.99 -0.80
N ILE A 535 -21.29 11.99 -1.28
CA ILE A 535 -22.75 11.93 -1.30
C ILE A 535 -23.18 10.90 -0.26
N GLU A 536 -23.87 11.33 0.79
CA GLU A 536 -24.33 10.43 1.86
C GLU A 536 -25.37 9.43 1.34
N GLY A 537 -25.34 8.19 1.86
CA GLY A 537 -26.25 7.09 1.50
C GLY A 537 -25.51 5.82 1.11
N GLY A 538 -24.93 5.77 -0.09
CA GLY A 538 -24.19 4.60 -0.57
C GLY A 538 -25.02 3.32 -0.57
N MET A 539 -24.42 2.19 -0.19
CA MET A 539 -25.10 0.89 -0.12
C MET A 539 -26.35 0.90 0.79
N MET A 540 -26.40 1.79 1.81
CA MET A 540 -27.60 1.89 2.68
C MET A 540 -28.88 2.29 1.94
N LEU A 541 -28.77 2.79 0.71
CA LEU A 541 -29.88 3.15 -0.15
C LEU A 541 -30.18 2.08 -1.21
N ASP A 542 -29.45 0.96 -1.22
CA ASP A 542 -29.76 -0.19 -2.08
C ASP A 542 -31.02 -0.90 -1.58
N ASP A 543 -31.77 -1.49 -2.49
CA ASP A 543 -32.79 -2.49 -2.15
C ASP A 543 -32.09 -3.71 -1.54
N PRO A 544 -32.54 -4.22 -0.38
CA PRO A 544 -31.96 -5.42 0.24
C PRO A 544 -31.88 -6.66 -0.66
N GLU A 545 -32.75 -6.78 -1.66
CA GLU A 545 -32.72 -7.86 -2.65
C GLU A 545 -31.76 -7.58 -3.83
N LYS A 546 -31.32 -6.32 -3.99
CA LYS A 546 -30.48 -5.85 -5.09
C LYS A 546 -29.20 -5.14 -4.59
N ILE A 547 -28.59 -5.66 -3.53
CA ILE A 547 -27.33 -5.11 -3.02
C ILE A 547 -26.28 -5.14 -4.12
N GLY A 548 -25.62 -3.99 -4.35
CA GLY A 548 -24.64 -3.79 -5.39
C GLY A 548 -25.02 -2.71 -6.41
N VAL A 549 -26.27 -2.18 -6.37
CA VAL A 549 -26.72 -1.08 -7.23
C VAL A 549 -25.83 0.13 -7.07
N ALA A 550 -25.57 0.58 -5.81
CA ALA A 550 -24.72 1.72 -5.54
C ALA A 550 -23.26 1.50 -6.03
N ASN A 551 -22.76 0.27 -6.01
CA ASN A 551 -21.44 -0.05 -6.54
C ASN A 551 -21.43 0.00 -8.08
N LEU A 552 -22.38 -0.66 -8.72
CA LEU A 552 -22.47 -0.67 -10.18
C LEU A 552 -22.69 0.72 -10.76
N ILE A 553 -23.37 1.63 -10.04
CA ILE A 553 -23.60 2.99 -10.51
C ILE A 553 -22.29 3.79 -10.54
N THR A 554 -21.40 3.62 -9.55
CA THR A 554 -20.11 4.30 -9.56
C THR A 554 -19.22 3.80 -10.69
N ASP A 555 -19.23 2.51 -10.96
CA ASP A 555 -18.51 1.94 -12.10
C ASP A 555 -19.12 2.45 -13.43
N MET A 556 -20.46 2.48 -13.53
CA MET A 556 -21.17 2.90 -14.76
C MET A 556 -20.98 4.39 -15.07
N MET A 557 -20.95 5.26 -14.07
CA MET A 557 -20.74 6.70 -14.28
C MET A 557 -19.35 7.03 -14.81
N MET A 558 -18.38 6.15 -14.61
CA MET A 558 -17.04 6.26 -15.19
C MET A 558 -16.95 5.70 -16.64
N GLU A 559 -18.01 5.09 -17.14
CA GLU A 559 -18.09 4.56 -18.52
C GLU A 559 -18.68 5.58 -19.50
N GLY A 560 -18.18 6.80 -19.44
CA GLY A 560 -18.54 7.89 -20.36
C GLY A 560 -19.66 8.77 -19.88
N THR A 561 -19.88 9.82 -20.64
CA THR A 561 -20.90 10.84 -20.40
C THR A 561 -21.85 10.94 -21.59
N ALA A 562 -22.86 11.77 -21.52
CA ALA A 562 -23.75 12.03 -22.67
C ALA A 562 -22.97 12.54 -23.90
N ASN A 563 -21.81 13.23 -23.63
CA ASN A 563 -21.02 13.88 -24.68
C ASN A 563 -19.73 13.12 -25.02
N LYS A 564 -19.36 12.12 -24.23
CA LYS A 564 -18.13 11.34 -24.39
C LYS A 564 -18.39 9.85 -24.25
N THR A 565 -17.85 9.08 -25.16
CA THR A 565 -17.72 7.63 -25.01
C THR A 565 -16.80 7.29 -23.83
N PRO A 566 -16.76 6.03 -23.35
CA PRO A 566 -15.83 5.61 -22.32
C PRO A 566 -14.36 5.95 -22.64
N LEU A 567 -13.98 5.75 -23.90
CA LEU A 567 -12.63 6.07 -24.38
C LEU A 567 -12.37 7.58 -24.38
N GLU A 568 -13.27 8.38 -24.93
CA GLU A 568 -13.12 9.84 -24.98
C GLU A 568 -13.08 10.47 -23.58
N LEU A 569 -13.80 9.93 -22.60
CA LEU A 569 -13.73 10.38 -21.23
C LEU A 569 -12.36 10.06 -20.61
N GLU A 570 -11.87 8.85 -20.77
CA GLU A 570 -10.58 8.42 -20.28
C GLU A 570 -9.45 9.26 -20.89
N GLU A 571 -9.46 9.44 -22.22
CA GLU A 571 -8.49 10.29 -22.91
C GLU A 571 -8.53 11.75 -22.45
N ALA A 572 -9.72 12.30 -22.18
CA ALA A 572 -9.85 13.67 -21.67
C ALA A 572 -9.27 13.84 -20.25
N ILE A 573 -9.47 12.85 -19.36
CA ILE A 573 -8.90 12.85 -18.02
C ILE A 573 -7.38 12.74 -18.09
N ASP A 574 -6.88 11.78 -18.86
CA ASP A 574 -5.45 11.51 -18.98
C ASP A 574 -4.69 12.66 -19.66
N ALA A 575 -5.27 13.33 -20.64
CA ALA A 575 -4.68 14.48 -21.33
C ALA A 575 -4.39 15.66 -20.37
N LEU A 576 -5.14 15.74 -19.28
CA LEU A 576 -4.90 16.70 -18.19
C LEU A 576 -3.85 16.21 -17.19
N GLY A 577 -3.34 14.97 -17.33
CA GLY A 577 -2.56 14.32 -16.30
C GLY A 577 -3.32 14.19 -14.97
N SER A 578 -4.64 14.14 -15.05
CA SER A 578 -5.51 14.10 -13.87
C SER A 578 -5.92 12.67 -13.55
N SER A 579 -6.41 12.46 -12.35
CA SER A 579 -7.14 11.24 -12.00
C SER A 579 -8.52 11.60 -11.45
N ILE A 580 -9.54 10.89 -11.93
CA ILE A 580 -10.91 10.96 -11.40
C ILE A 580 -11.34 9.53 -11.12
N SER A 581 -11.90 9.29 -9.95
CA SER A 581 -12.42 7.98 -9.56
C SER A 581 -13.71 8.12 -8.77
N MET A 582 -14.57 7.11 -8.88
CA MET A 582 -15.78 6.99 -8.06
C MET A 582 -15.77 5.67 -7.33
N PHE A 583 -16.27 5.67 -6.10
CA PHE A 583 -16.40 4.44 -5.33
C PHE A 583 -17.55 4.52 -4.32
N THR A 584 -18.10 3.36 -4.03
CA THR A 584 -19.20 3.21 -3.08
C THR A 584 -18.73 2.64 -1.76
N GLY A 585 -19.03 3.39 -0.70
CA GLY A 585 -18.96 2.91 0.67
C GLY A 585 -20.32 2.39 1.16
N LYS A 586 -20.33 1.84 2.37
CA LYS A 586 -21.60 1.41 2.98
C LYS A 586 -22.58 2.58 3.18
N SER A 587 -22.09 3.77 3.50
CA SER A 587 -22.88 4.95 3.87
C SER A 587 -22.67 6.17 2.99
N SER A 588 -21.90 6.07 1.92
CA SER A 588 -21.67 7.18 0.98
C SER A 588 -21.17 6.69 -0.39
N ILE A 589 -21.36 7.55 -1.39
CA ILE A 589 -20.66 7.51 -2.67
C ILE A 589 -19.67 8.65 -2.67
N SER A 590 -18.44 8.39 -3.12
CA SER A 590 -17.39 9.39 -3.22
C SER A 590 -16.90 9.52 -4.66
N ILE A 591 -16.70 10.76 -5.10
CA ILE A 591 -15.99 11.13 -6.30
C ILE A 591 -14.70 11.79 -5.86
N GLU A 592 -13.58 11.31 -6.32
CA GLU A 592 -12.25 11.78 -5.94
C GLU A 592 -11.52 12.25 -7.19
N ALA A 593 -10.88 13.41 -7.11
CA ALA A 593 -10.09 13.95 -8.19
C ALA A 593 -8.76 14.52 -7.69
N PHE A 594 -7.72 14.30 -8.47
CA PHE A 594 -6.37 14.79 -8.25
C PHE A 594 -5.81 15.34 -9.55
N THR A 595 -5.19 16.54 -9.51
CA THR A 595 -4.76 17.23 -10.71
C THR A 595 -3.65 18.24 -10.44
N LEU A 596 -2.95 18.66 -11.49
CA LEU A 596 -2.12 19.86 -11.45
C LEU A 596 -3.00 21.12 -11.39
N LYS A 597 -2.57 22.12 -10.65
CA LYS A 597 -3.28 23.43 -10.52
C LYS A 597 -3.69 24.02 -11.87
N ARG A 598 -2.80 23.97 -12.87
CA ARG A 598 -3.09 24.50 -14.22
C ARG A 598 -4.26 23.83 -14.93
N ASN A 599 -4.60 22.61 -14.54
CA ASN A 599 -5.64 21.78 -15.16
C ASN A 599 -6.90 21.64 -14.27
N PHE A 600 -6.97 22.37 -13.15
CA PHE A 600 -8.05 22.23 -12.18
C PHE A 600 -9.44 22.49 -12.76
N ASN A 601 -9.61 23.57 -13.50
CA ASN A 601 -10.91 23.94 -14.03
C ASN A 601 -11.43 22.94 -15.07
N GLU A 602 -10.54 22.46 -15.94
CA GLU A 602 -10.84 21.43 -16.94
C GLU A 602 -11.16 20.09 -16.27
N THR A 603 -10.42 19.71 -15.27
CA THR A 603 -10.69 18.49 -14.47
C THR A 603 -12.04 18.59 -13.76
N LEU A 604 -12.33 19.73 -13.15
CA LEU A 604 -13.62 19.98 -12.50
C LEU A 604 -14.80 19.91 -13.48
N ALA A 605 -14.61 20.42 -14.70
CA ALA A 605 -15.63 20.33 -15.75
C ALA A 605 -15.93 18.87 -16.15
N LEU A 606 -14.91 17.99 -16.18
CA LEU A 606 -15.12 16.56 -16.39
C LEU A 606 -15.87 15.91 -15.22
N VAL A 607 -15.56 16.28 -13.97
CA VAL A 607 -16.31 15.80 -12.80
C VAL A 607 -17.77 16.28 -12.85
N GLU A 608 -18.02 17.52 -13.27
CA GLU A 608 -19.37 18.04 -13.46
C GLU A 608 -20.15 17.23 -14.52
N GLU A 609 -19.51 16.92 -15.65
CA GLU A 609 -20.10 16.14 -16.71
C GLU A 609 -20.40 14.68 -16.27
N ILE A 610 -19.46 14.03 -15.57
CA ILE A 610 -19.67 12.69 -14.98
C ILE A 610 -20.85 12.69 -14.01
N LEU A 611 -20.93 13.72 -13.14
CA LEU A 611 -21.96 13.78 -12.12
C LEU A 611 -23.35 13.99 -12.68
N PHE A 612 -23.52 14.83 -13.72
CA PHE A 612 -24.83 15.26 -14.21
C PHE A 612 -25.25 14.71 -15.56
N GLU A 613 -24.32 14.13 -16.30
CA GLU A 613 -24.55 13.68 -17.68
C GLU A 613 -24.05 12.24 -17.91
N PRO A 614 -24.35 11.29 -17.01
CA PRO A 614 -23.87 9.92 -17.15
C PRO A 614 -24.43 9.26 -18.42
N ARG A 615 -23.58 8.46 -19.08
CA ARG A 615 -23.92 7.68 -20.26
C ARG A 615 -24.50 6.32 -19.87
N TRP A 616 -25.78 6.14 -19.93
CA TRP A 616 -26.44 4.88 -19.60
C TRP A 616 -26.39 3.87 -20.74
N ASP A 617 -25.20 3.42 -21.14
CA ASP A 617 -25.00 2.45 -22.23
C ASP A 617 -25.25 1.02 -21.72
N SER A 618 -26.16 0.28 -22.39
CA SER A 618 -26.54 -1.07 -21.96
C SER A 618 -25.42 -2.09 -22.18
N SER A 619 -24.55 -1.91 -23.16
CA SER A 619 -23.45 -2.83 -23.46
C SER A 619 -22.34 -2.70 -22.38
N GLU A 620 -22.05 -1.49 -21.97
CA GLU A 620 -21.11 -1.22 -20.86
C GLU A 620 -21.67 -1.73 -19.54
N PHE A 621 -22.95 -1.52 -19.28
CA PHE A 621 -23.59 -2.07 -18.09
C PHE A 621 -23.46 -3.61 -18.01
N GLU A 622 -23.73 -4.34 -19.07
CA GLU A 622 -23.58 -5.80 -19.11
C GLU A 622 -22.11 -6.24 -18.95
N ARG A 623 -21.17 -5.45 -19.45
CA ARG A 623 -19.72 -5.69 -19.26
C ARG A 623 -19.33 -5.54 -17.80
N ILE A 624 -19.70 -4.42 -17.16
CA ILE A 624 -19.41 -4.12 -15.77
C ILE A 624 -20.05 -5.16 -14.85
N LYS A 625 -21.32 -5.45 -15.06
CA LYS A 625 -22.07 -6.46 -14.29
C LYS A 625 -21.36 -7.80 -14.29
N ARG A 626 -20.96 -8.29 -15.47
CA ARG A 626 -20.19 -9.54 -15.59
C ARG A 626 -18.82 -9.45 -14.91
N GLN A 627 -18.10 -8.35 -15.03
CA GLN A 627 -16.81 -8.15 -14.37
C GLN A 627 -16.95 -8.14 -12.85
N THR A 628 -17.97 -7.48 -12.32
CA THR A 628 -18.25 -7.43 -10.87
C THR A 628 -18.59 -8.82 -10.33
N ALA A 629 -19.46 -9.58 -11.01
CA ALA A 629 -19.77 -10.95 -10.62
C ALA A 629 -18.51 -11.84 -10.57
N GLU A 630 -17.63 -11.75 -11.57
CA GLU A 630 -16.37 -12.51 -11.57
C GLU A 630 -15.38 -12.03 -10.51
N GLN A 631 -15.36 -10.73 -10.20
CA GLN A 631 -14.54 -10.20 -9.11
C GLN A 631 -15.02 -10.73 -7.75
N ILE A 632 -16.32 -10.80 -7.51
CA ILE A 632 -16.91 -11.38 -6.30
C ILE A 632 -16.48 -12.85 -6.18
N LYS A 633 -16.63 -13.66 -7.23
CA LYS A 633 -16.19 -15.08 -7.23
C LYS A 633 -14.69 -15.23 -6.89
N ARG A 634 -13.86 -14.37 -7.46
CA ARG A 634 -12.40 -14.42 -7.17
C ARG A 634 -12.07 -14.06 -5.72
N ARG A 635 -12.71 -13.00 -5.19
CA ARG A 635 -12.51 -12.58 -3.80
C ARG A 635 -12.97 -13.66 -2.80
N ALA A 636 -14.05 -14.37 -3.10
CA ALA A 636 -14.55 -15.48 -2.29
C ALA A 636 -13.59 -16.68 -2.19
N ALA A 637 -12.49 -16.70 -2.93
CA ALA A 637 -11.44 -17.71 -2.80
C ALA A 637 -10.41 -17.40 -1.68
N SER A 638 -10.36 -16.16 -1.22
CA SER A 638 -9.39 -15.74 -0.21
C SER A 638 -9.88 -16.05 1.20
N PRO A 639 -9.11 -16.81 2.02
CA PRO A 639 -9.49 -17.07 3.42
C PRO A 639 -9.74 -15.81 4.24
N SER A 640 -8.96 -14.75 4.01
CA SER A 640 -9.12 -13.47 4.70
C SER A 640 -10.41 -12.74 4.30
N THR A 641 -10.81 -12.83 3.03
CA THR A 641 -12.09 -12.29 2.54
C THR A 641 -13.26 -13.06 3.15
N ILE A 642 -13.21 -14.39 3.14
CA ILE A 642 -14.22 -15.25 3.77
C ILE A 642 -14.36 -14.87 5.25
N ALA A 643 -13.24 -14.77 5.98
CA ALA A 643 -13.25 -14.40 7.39
C ALA A 643 -13.93 -13.04 7.63
N SER A 644 -13.67 -12.05 6.78
CA SER A 644 -14.26 -10.72 6.92
C SER A 644 -15.75 -10.69 6.60
N GLN A 645 -16.19 -11.39 5.54
CA GLN A 645 -17.61 -11.50 5.17
C GLN A 645 -18.42 -12.24 6.21
N VAL A 646 -17.95 -13.43 6.63
CA VAL A 646 -18.64 -14.26 7.64
C VAL A 646 -18.67 -13.53 8.98
N PHE A 647 -17.60 -12.85 9.38
CA PHE A 647 -17.58 -12.06 10.60
C PHE A 647 -18.60 -10.91 10.60
N ASN A 648 -18.74 -10.22 9.46
CA ASN A 648 -19.78 -9.21 9.29
C ASN A 648 -21.18 -9.82 9.38
N LYS A 649 -21.42 -10.93 8.69
CA LYS A 649 -22.73 -11.64 8.74
C LYS A 649 -23.08 -12.06 10.17
N LEU A 650 -22.12 -12.61 10.91
CA LEU A 650 -22.32 -13.01 12.30
C LEU A 650 -22.64 -11.85 13.24
N ASN A 651 -22.08 -10.66 12.98
CA ASN A 651 -22.31 -9.47 13.80
C ASN A 651 -23.58 -8.70 13.42
N PHE A 652 -23.86 -8.55 12.12
CA PHE A 652 -24.97 -7.74 11.64
C PHE A 652 -26.24 -8.55 11.32
N GLY A 653 -26.15 -9.89 11.27
CA GLY A 653 -27.29 -10.74 10.91
C GLY A 653 -27.80 -10.42 9.50
N ASP A 654 -29.12 -10.15 9.41
CA ASP A 654 -29.76 -9.80 8.13
C ASP A 654 -29.81 -8.27 7.87
N HIS A 655 -29.22 -7.47 8.75
CA HIS A 655 -29.12 -6.02 8.53
C HIS A 655 -28.29 -5.73 7.28
N ILE A 656 -28.67 -4.70 6.50
CA ILE A 656 -27.98 -4.34 5.23
C ILE A 656 -26.46 -4.20 5.41
N MET A 657 -25.99 -3.74 6.58
CA MET A 657 -24.57 -3.57 6.88
C MET A 657 -23.79 -4.90 6.95
N SER A 658 -24.44 -6.06 6.94
CA SER A 658 -23.75 -7.36 6.85
C SER A 658 -23.12 -7.59 5.48
N ASN A 659 -23.67 -6.98 4.44
CA ASN A 659 -23.29 -7.20 3.06
C ASN A 659 -21.99 -6.50 2.65
N SER A 660 -21.33 -7.02 1.61
CA SER A 660 -20.33 -6.30 0.83
C SER A 660 -21.03 -5.22 -0.01
N THR A 661 -20.37 -4.09 -0.24
CA THR A 661 -20.88 -3.04 -1.14
C THR A 661 -21.05 -3.54 -2.59
N SER A 662 -20.26 -4.54 -3.01
CA SER A 662 -20.39 -5.16 -4.32
C SER A 662 -21.56 -6.17 -4.42
N GLY A 663 -22.26 -6.45 -3.33
CA GLY A 663 -23.30 -7.47 -3.29
C GLY A 663 -22.78 -8.91 -3.33
N THR A 664 -23.65 -9.81 -3.77
CA THR A 664 -23.36 -11.21 -4.10
C THR A 664 -23.46 -11.43 -5.61
N VAL A 665 -23.06 -12.60 -6.10
CA VAL A 665 -23.22 -12.94 -7.52
C VAL A 665 -24.70 -12.89 -7.90
N GLU A 666 -25.56 -13.45 -7.06
CA GLU A 666 -27.02 -13.54 -7.27
C GLU A 666 -27.65 -12.14 -7.29
N SER A 667 -27.32 -11.28 -6.33
CA SER A 667 -27.87 -9.92 -6.32
C SER A 667 -27.42 -9.11 -7.52
N VAL A 668 -26.12 -9.17 -7.89
CA VAL A 668 -25.59 -8.49 -9.08
C VAL A 668 -26.25 -9.00 -10.35
N GLU A 669 -26.47 -10.32 -10.51
CA GLU A 669 -27.14 -10.90 -11.67
C GLU A 669 -28.62 -10.47 -11.77
N SER A 670 -29.28 -10.10 -10.67
CA SER A 670 -30.67 -9.61 -10.65
C SER A 670 -30.82 -8.13 -10.99
N ILE A 671 -29.75 -7.32 -10.89
CA ILE A 671 -29.78 -5.87 -11.14
C ILE A 671 -29.89 -5.60 -12.64
N ASP A 672 -30.69 -4.63 -13.02
CA ASP A 672 -30.79 -4.11 -14.40
C ASP A 672 -30.38 -2.62 -14.46
N LEU A 673 -30.28 -2.11 -15.71
CA LEU A 673 -29.84 -0.72 -15.92
C LEU A 673 -30.85 0.31 -15.38
N ASP A 674 -32.13 -0.03 -15.33
CA ASP A 674 -33.16 0.87 -14.81
C ASP A 674 -33.09 0.97 -13.26
N ASP A 675 -32.60 -0.05 -12.59
CA ASP A 675 -32.29 0.04 -11.13
C ASP A 675 -31.23 1.13 -10.87
N LEU A 676 -30.17 1.19 -11.70
CA LEU A 676 -29.14 2.21 -11.59
C LEU A 676 -29.70 3.62 -11.85
N LYS A 677 -30.47 3.77 -12.93
CA LYS A 677 -31.11 5.05 -13.27
C LYS A 677 -32.08 5.52 -12.16
N ASN A 678 -32.83 4.59 -11.61
CA ASN A 678 -33.74 4.88 -10.51
C ASN A 678 -32.97 5.32 -9.25
N TYR A 679 -31.93 4.57 -8.88
CA TYR A 679 -31.04 4.97 -7.76
C TYR A 679 -30.47 6.37 -7.98
N TYR A 680 -29.92 6.67 -9.15
CA TYR A 680 -29.36 7.97 -9.49
C TYR A 680 -30.43 9.08 -9.41
N SER A 681 -31.56 8.90 -10.07
CA SER A 681 -32.63 9.90 -10.11
C SER A 681 -33.23 10.18 -8.73
N THR A 682 -33.24 9.21 -7.84
CA THR A 682 -33.82 9.33 -6.49
C THR A 682 -32.82 9.86 -5.46
N ASN A 683 -31.59 9.35 -5.48
CA ASN A 683 -30.66 9.47 -4.35
C ASN A 683 -29.53 10.48 -4.54
N PHE A 684 -29.20 10.87 -5.79
CA PHE A 684 -28.16 11.90 -6.01
C PHE A 684 -28.78 13.29 -5.75
N SER A 685 -28.60 13.79 -4.52
CA SER A 685 -29.19 15.02 -4.05
C SER A 685 -28.18 15.97 -3.44
N SER A 686 -28.33 17.28 -3.72
CA SER A 686 -27.39 18.30 -3.27
C SER A 686 -27.30 18.40 -1.74
N ASN A 687 -28.38 18.17 -1.01
CA ASN A 687 -28.38 18.19 0.46
C ASN A 687 -27.65 17.00 1.12
N LEU A 688 -27.28 15.98 0.33
CA LEU A 688 -26.41 14.87 0.77
C LEU A 688 -24.95 15.09 0.37
N GLY A 689 -24.67 16.15 -0.41
CA GLY A 689 -23.37 16.43 -0.98
C GLY A 689 -22.49 17.27 -0.07
N LYS A 690 -21.29 16.78 0.23
CA LYS A 690 -20.24 17.54 0.90
C LYS A 690 -18.98 17.51 0.03
N ILE A 691 -18.35 18.67 -0.15
CA ILE A 691 -17.16 18.83 -0.99
C ILE A 691 -15.96 19.13 -0.08
N SER A 692 -14.84 18.48 -0.35
CA SER A 692 -13.56 18.76 0.28
C SER A 692 -12.52 19.11 -0.78
N ILE A 693 -11.67 20.14 -0.52
CA ILE A 693 -10.60 20.54 -1.42
C ILE A 693 -9.36 20.98 -0.65
N VAL A 694 -8.20 20.52 -1.11
CA VAL A 694 -6.89 20.91 -0.57
C VAL A 694 -5.92 21.07 -1.73
N GLY A 695 -5.05 22.04 -1.65
CA GLY A 695 -4.00 22.28 -2.63
C GLY A 695 -3.66 23.74 -2.82
N ASP A 696 -2.92 24.01 -3.91
CA ASP A 696 -2.56 25.38 -4.30
C ASP A 696 -3.77 26.12 -4.92
N ILE A 697 -4.76 26.39 -4.07
CA ILE A 697 -5.98 27.08 -4.45
C ILE A 697 -6.53 27.89 -3.28
N THR A 698 -6.96 29.12 -3.54
CA THR A 698 -7.60 29.96 -2.53
C THR A 698 -9.07 29.60 -2.33
N LYS A 699 -9.62 29.96 -1.14
CA LYS A 699 -11.05 29.80 -0.86
C LYS A 699 -11.94 30.40 -1.96
N ASN A 700 -11.63 31.62 -2.41
CA ASN A 700 -12.46 32.31 -3.40
C ASN A 700 -12.43 31.63 -4.77
N GLU A 701 -11.28 31.15 -5.21
CA GLU A 701 -11.15 30.37 -6.44
C GLU A 701 -11.96 29.08 -6.35
N ALA A 702 -11.82 28.32 -5.27
CA ALA A 702 -12.54 27.08 -5.05
C ALA A 702 -14.07 27.30 -5.02
N VAL A 703 -14.55 28.26 -4.21
CA VAL A 703 -15.98 28.58 -4.12
C VAL A 703 -16.54 29.00 -5.48
N ASN A 704 -15.83 29.84 -6.24
CA ASN A 704 -16.28 30.26 -7.56
C ASN A 704 -16.33 29.07 -8.54
N ALA A 705 -15.33 28.19 -8.50
CA ALA A 705 -15.25 27.04 -9.39
C ALA A 705 -16.40 26.03 -9.14
N PHE A 706 -16.71 25.69 -7.89
CA PHE A 706 -17.79 24.74 -7.57
C PHE A 706 -19.19 25.32 -7.77
N SER A 707 -19.36 26.62 -7.98
CA SER A 707 -20.67 27.25 -8.11
C SER A 707 -21.53 26.64 -9.25
N ASN A 708 -20.93 26.24 -10.37
CA ASN A 708 -21.65 25.60 -11.47
C ASN A 708 -22.24 24.24 -11.07
N ILE A 709 -21.45 23.40 -10.44
CA ILE A 709 -21.89 22.10 -9.92
C ILE A 709 -23.09 22.29 -8.99
N VAL A 710 -22.97 23.18 -8.01
CA VAL A 710 -24.04 23.42 -7.03
C VAL A 710 -25.30 23.98 -7.69
N ASN A 711 -25.15 24.88 -8.64
CA ASN A 711 -26.32 25.45 -9.35
C ASN A 711 -27.10 24.41 -10.16
N ARG A 712 -26.42 23.42 -10.74
CA ARG A 712 -27.02 22.32 -11.49
C ARG A 712 -27.61 21.24 -10.59
N TRP A 713 -27.05 21.04 -9.40
CA TRP A 713 -27.44 19.92 -8.54
C TRP A 713 -28.81 20.15 -7.91
N GLU A 714 -29.71 19.18 -8.12
CA GLU A 714 -31.05 19.22 -7.56
C GLU A 714 -31.06 18.85 -6.07
N ASN A 715 -31.89 19.56 -5.30
CA ASN A 715 -32.18 19.22 -3.93
C ASN A 715 -33.43 18.33 -3.90
N LYS A 716 -33.28 17.09 -3.43
CA LYS A 716 -34.32 16.06 -3.33
C LYS A 716 -34.52 15.69 -1.86
N ASN A 717 -35.75 15.30 -1.49
CA ASN A 717 -35.99 14.78 -0.16
C ASN A 717 -35.62 13.29 -0.10
N VAL A 718 -34.39 13.00 0.31
CA VAL A 718 -33.89 11.62 0.46
C VAL A 718 -33.84 11.27 1.93
N GLU A 719 -34.52 10.20 2.31
CA GLU A 719 -34.42 9.62 3.65
C GLU A 719 -33.48 8.40 3.61
N ILE A 720 -32.44 8.41 4.45
CA ILE A 720 -31.52 7.28 4.56
C ILE A 720 -32.07 6.33 5.63
N PRO A 721 -32.58 5.14 5.23
CA PRO A 721 -33.13 4.19 6.19
C PRO A 721 -32.06 3.67 7.13
N PHE A 722 -32.43 3.41 8.35
CA PHE A 722 -31.55 2.75 9.31
C PHE A 722 -32.36 1.87 10.23
N GLU A 723 -32.25 0.58 10.03
CA GLU A 723 -32.86 -0.42 10.90
C GLU A 723 -32.07 -0.56 12.21
N ALA A 724 -32.70 -1.07 13.23
CA ALA A 724 -32.05 -1.34 14.50
C ALA A 724 -30.99 -2.43 14.34
N LEU A 725 -29.80 -2.18 14.88
CA LEU A 725 -28.73 -3.18 14.90
C LEU A 725 -29.13 -4.39 15.76
N PRO A 726 -28.63 -5.58 15.39
CA PRO A 726 -28.79 -6.75 16.25
C PRO A 726 -28.26 -6.50 17.67
N GLU A 727 -28.91 -7.06 18.66
CA GLU A 727 -28.41 -7.04 20.05
C GLU A 727 -27.06 -7.79 20.10
N PRO A 728 -26.05 -7.23 20.79
CA PRO A 728 -24.78 -7.89 20.96
C PRO A 728 -24.92 -9.24 21.67
N ASN A 729 -24.09 -10.21 21.29
CA ASN A 729 -24.04 -11.49 22.00
C ASN A 729 -23.73 -11.26 23.50
N LYS A 730 -24.43 -11.99 24.37
CA LYS A 730 -24.21 -11.97 25.82
C LYS A 730 -23.33 -13.12 26.31
N LYS A 731 -22.87 -13.97 25.39
CA LYS A 731 -22.03 -15.14 25.69
C LYS A 731 -21.18 -15.48 24.47
N GLY A 732 -19.92 -15.77 24.70
CA GLY A 732 -18.97 -16.15 23.66
C GLY A 732 -19.45 -17.32 22.82
N LYS A 733 -19.23 -17.25 21.50
CA LYS A 733 -19.55 -18.30 20.52
C LYS A 733 -18.39 -18.53 19.59
N VAL A 734 -18.16 -19.80 19.25
CA VAL A 734 -17.08 -20.21 18.36
C VAL A 734 -17.66 -20.69 17.04
N TYR A 735 -17.13 -20.13 15.96
CA TYR A 735 -17.49 -20.47 14.59
C TYR A 735 -16.29 -20.90 13.79
N PHE A 736 -16.50 -21.80 12.85
CA PHE A 736 -15.45 -22.33 12.00
C PHE A 736 -15.91 -22.39 10.53
N VAL A 737 -15.06 -21.92 9.60
CA VAL A 737 -15.26 -22.10 8.17
C VAL A 737 -14.13 -22.95 7.62
N ASP A 738 -14.49 -24.00 6.85
CA ASP A 738 -13.50 -24.93 6.30
C ASP A 738 -12.86 -24.41 5.02
N VAL A 739 -11.54 -24.23 5.06
CA VAL A 739 -10.67 -24.04 3.89
C VAL A 739 -9.65 -25.15 3.87
N PRO A 740 -9.90 -26.24 3.12
CA PRO A 740 -9.05 -27.42 3.13
C PRO A 740 -7.61 -27.11 2.72
N ASN A 741 -6.67 -27.69 3.46
CA ASN A 741 -5.22 -27.56 3.26
C ASN A 741 -4.65 -26.12 3.42
N ALA A 742 -5.38 -25.20 4.00
CA ALA A 742 -4.86 -23.88 4.33
C ALA A 742 -3.61 -23.97 5.21
N LYS A 743 -2.55 -23.24 4.85
CA LYS A 743 -1.30 -23.20 5.61
C LYS A 743 -1.37 -22.28 6.83
N GLN A 744 -2.36 -21.37 6.84
CA GLN A 744 -2.68 -20.49 7.95
C GLN A 744 -4.16 -20.53 8.26
N SER A 745 -4.52 -20.20 9.50
CA SER A 745 -5.88 -19.94 9.94
C SER A 745 -6.09 -18.44 10.11
N GLU A 746 -7.15 -17.92 9.51
CA GLU A 746 -7.61 -16.56 9.75
C GLU A 746 -8.45 -16.51 11.02
N ILE A 747 -8.10 -15.63 11.94
CA ILE A 747 -8.79 -15.43 13.22
C ILE A 747 -9.44 -14.07 13.21
N ARG A 748 -10.73 -14.00 13.59
CA ARG A 748 -11.48 -12.76 13.86
C ARG A 748 -12.22 -12.93 15.18
N ILE A 749 -11.99 -12.00 16.12
CA ILE A 749 -12.60 -12.02 17.45
C ILE A 749 -13.18 -10.64 17.72
N GLY A 750 -14.44 -10.54 18.13
CA GLY A 750 -15.03 -9.25 18.45
C GLY A 750 -16.55 -9.22 18.39
N TYR A 751 -17.10 -8.01 18.31
CA TYR A 751 -18.54 -7.77 18.37
C TYR A 751 -18.87 -6.32 17.96
N LEU A 752 -20.16 -6.01 17.77
CA LEU A 752 -20.64 -4.64 17.54
C LEU A 752 -20.35 -3.75 18.75
N SER A 753 -19.80 -2.58 18.49
CA SER A 753 -19.42 -1.58 19.49
C SER A 753 -20.04 -0.22 19.15
N VAL A 754 -19.59 0.83 19.82
CA VAL A 754 -20.11 2.19 19.64
C VAL A 754 -19.73 2.81 18.30
N PRO A 755 -20.62 3.61 17.68
CA PRO A 755 -20.30 4.37 16.46
C PRO A 755 -19.29 5.49 16.75
N ARG A 756 -18.71 6.05 15.69
CA ARG A 756 -17.74 7.15 15.81
C ARG A 756 -18.30 8.42 16.45
N THR A 757 -19.60 8.61 16.38
CA THR A 757 -20.30 9.74 16.99
C THR A 757 -20.49 9.60 18.51
N HIS A 758 -20.20 8.42 19.09
CA HIS A 758 -20.32 8.19 20.51
C HIS A 758 -19.19 8.88 21.29
N PRO A 759 -19.45 9.51 22.47
CA PRO A 759 -18.41 10.18 23.25
C PRO A 759 -17.20 9.33 23.61
N ASP A 760 -17.41 8.03 23.88
CA ASP A 760 -16.32 7.11 24.25
C ASP A 760 -15.53 6.59 23.03
N TYR A 761 -15.94 6.89 21.79
CA TYR A 761 -15.33 6.26 20.62
C TYR A 761 -13.82 6.55 20.53
N PHE A 762 -13.43 7.81 20.60
CA PHE A 762 -12.01 8.18 20.50
C PHE A 762 -11.21 7.65 21.71
N ALA A 763 -11.76 7.77 22.91
CA ALA A 763 -11.14 7.20 24.11
C ALA A 763 -10.93 5.68 24.01
N ASN A 764 -11.84 4.95 23.34
CA ASN A 764 -11.69 3.52 23.06
C ASN A 764 -10.57 3.24 22.06
N THR A 765 -10.35 4.10 21.07
CA THR A 765 -9.20 3.93 20.15
C THR A 765 -7.88 4.10 20.88
N VAL A 766 -7.80 5.09 21.77
CA VAL A 766 -6.63 5.34 22.63
C VAL A 766 -6.40 4.18 23.60
N MET A 767 -7.44 3.75 24.32
CA MET A 767 -7.38 2.61 25.22
C MET A 767 -6.88 1.34 24.53
N ASN A 768 -7.30 1.09 23.29
CA ASN A 768 -6.93 -0.12 22.55
C ASN A 768 -5.46 -0.12 22.08
N MET A 769 -4.74 1.00 22.11
CA MET A 769 -3.38 1.07 21.61
C MET A 769 -2.45 0.05 22.26
N LYS A 770 -2.49 -0.09 23.58
CA LYS A 770 -1.64 -1.04 24.31
C LYS A 770 -2.06 -2.48 24.04
N LEU A 771 -3.36 -2.76 23.88
CA LEU A 771 -3.87 -4.11 23.63
C LEU A 771 -3.47 -4.63 22.23
N GLY A 772 -3.78 -3.88 21.17
CA GLY A 772 -3.56 -4.35 19.80
C GLY A 772 -3.57 -3.22 18.75
N GLY A 773 -3.49 -1.95 19.18
CA GLY A 773 -3.65 -0.79 18.31
C GLY A 773 -2.36 -0.35 17.59
N ASN A 774 -1.20 -0.83 18.01
CA ASN A 774 0.10 -0.50 17.41
C ASN A 774 1.01 -1.72 17.33
N PHE A 775 2.19 -1.56 16.75
CA PHE A 775 3.14 -2.66 16.58
C PHE A 775 3.66 -3.20 17.93
N SER A 776 3.92 -2.32 18.90
CA SER A 776 4.40 -2.67 20.26
C SER A 776 3.26 -3.07 21.21
N SER A 777 2.09 -3.42 20.69
CA SER A 777 0.94 -3.86 21.49
C SER A 777 1.10 -5.29 22.01
N ASP A 778 0.43 -5.60 23.12
CA ASP A 778 0.56 -6.87 23.82
C ASP A 778 0.20 -8.07 22.92
N ILE A 779 -0.85 -7.96 22.11
CA ILE A 779 -1.25 -9.02 21.17
C ILE A 779 -0.16 -9.27 20.11
N ASN A 780 0.40 -8.21 19.54
CA ASN A 780 1.42 -8.35 18.51
C ASN A 780 2.74 -8.87 19.08
N LEU A 781 3.19 -8.32 20.20
CA LEU A 781 4.43 -8.78 20.86
C LEU A 781 4.34 -10.26 21.23
N MET A 782 3.22 -10.70 21.80
CA MET A 782 3.05 -12.10 22.18
C MET A 782 3.02 -13.04 20.96
N LEU A 783 2.17 -12.77 19.98
CA LEU A 783 1.94 -13.72 18.86
C LEU A 783 3.04 -13.65 17.79
N ARG A 784 3.62 -12.48 17.54
CA ARG A 784 4.67 -12.30 16.54
C ARG A 784 6.06 -12.45 17.15
N GLU A 785 6.40 -11.61 18.14
CA GLU A 785 7.77 -11.50 18.62
C GLU A 785 8.14 -12.61 19.61
N GLU A 786 7.24 -13.00 20.53
CA GLU A 786 7.54 -14.06 21.49
C GLU A 786 7.31 -15.47 20.89
N LYS A 787 6.20 -15.67 20.19
CA LYS A 787 5.79 -16.99 19.70
C LYS A 787 6.16 -17.26 18.25
N GLY A 788 6.37 -16.27 17.42
CA GLY A 788 6.62 -16.43 15.99
C GLY A 788 5.46 -17.14 15.26
N TYR A 789 4.21 -16.99 15.69
CA TYR A 789 3.05 -17.70 15.12
C TYR A 789 2.43 -16.97 13.95
N THR A 790 2.69 -15.70 13.81
CA THR A 790 2.11 -14.82 12.79
C THR A 790 3.12 -13.78 12.30
N TYR A 791 2.86 -13.20 11.14
CA TYR A 791 3.51 -11.98 10.68
C TYR A 791 2.99 -10.72 11.40
N GLY A 792 1.74 -10.76 11.94
CA GLY A 792 1.18 -9.66 12.71
C GLY A 792 -0.19 -9.98 13.29
N ALA A 793 -0.46 -9.40 14.45
CA ALA A 793 -1.72 -9.50 15.16
C ALA A 793 -2.13 -8.14 15.70
N ARG A 794 -3.43 -7.82 15.67
CA ARG A 794 -3.92 -6.49 16.04
C ARG A 794 -5.36 -6.53 16.58
N SER A 795 -5.73 -5.47 17.29
CA SER A 795 -7.12 -5.15 17.57
C SER A 795 -7.44 -3.69 17.22
N ARG A 796 -8.69 -3.39 16.95
CA ARG A 796 -9.13 -2.03 16.62
C ARG A 796 -10.60 -1.81 16.97
N PHE A 797 -10.94 -0.56 17.30
CA PHE A 797 -12.29 -0.02 17.19
C PHE A 797 -12.44 0.66 15.83
N SER A 798 -13.50 0.36 15.14
CA SER A 798 -13.86 1.01 13.88
C SER A 798 -15.31 1.44 13.93
N GLY A 799 -15.66 2.57 13.30
CA GLY A 799 -17.04 3.05 13.34
C GLY A 799 -17.33 4.08 12.27
N GLY A 800 -18.59 4.09 11.82
CA GLY A 800 -19.21 5.15 11.04
C GLY A 800 -20.13 6.01 11.90
N LYS A 801 -21.04 6.77 11.26
CA LYS A 801 -22.02 7.61 11.96
C LYS A 801 -22.96 6.81 12.90
N ARG A 802 -23.33 5.59 12.52
CA ARG A 802 -24.44 4.84 13.14
C ARG A 802 -24.01 3.47 13.69
N THR A 803 -22.87 2.94 13.27
CA THR A 803 -22.38 1.61 13.65
C THR A 803 -20.93 1.66 14.09
N GLY A 804 -20.54 0.75 14.97
CA GLY A 804 -19.16 0.54 15.36
C GLY A 804 -18.89 -0.93 15.66
N MET A 805 -17.62 -1.31 15.67
CA MET A 805 -17.14 -2.66 15.87
C MET A 805 -15.80 -2.67 16.60
N PHE A 806 -15.64 -3.57 17.56
CA PHE A 806 -14.34 -4.01 18.04
C PHE A 806 -13.97 -5.31 17.34
N MET A 807 -12.74 -5.40 16.85
CA MET A 807 -12.23 -6.60 16.19
C MET A 807 -10.75 -6.81 16.50
N ALA A 808 -10.41 -7.98 17.05
CA ALA A 808 -9.06 -8.51 17.10
C ALA A 808 -8.86 -9.53 15.97
N SER A 809 -7.69 -9.54 15.32
CA SER A 809 -7.46 -10.34 14.13
C SER A 809 -6.00 -10.72 13.93
N SER A 810 -5.78 -11.92 13.35
CA SER A 810 -4.47 -12.39 12.89
C SER A 810 -4.65 -13.51 11.86
N ALA A 811 -3.62 -13.70 11.03
CA ALA A 811 -3.40 -14.92 10.24
C ALA A 811 -2.26 -15.70 10.89
N VAL A 812 -2.57 -16.86 11.48
CA VAL A 812 -1.59 -17.66 12.21
C VAL A 812 -1.28 -18.95 11.50
N ARG A 813 -0.08 -19.49 11.67
CA ARG A 813 0.27 -20.81 11.16
C ARG A 813 -0.75 -21.86 11.61
N THR A 814 -1.23 -22.70 10.69
CA THR A 814 -2.34 -23.63 10.95
C THR A 814 -2.17 -24.45 12.23
N ASN A 815 -0.99 -25.00 12.51
CA ASN A 815 -0.73 -25.84 13.69
C ASN A 815 -0.64 -25.07 15.02
N THR A 816 -0.73 -23.75 15.02
CA THR A 816 -0.77 -22.89 16.22
C THR A 816 -2.13 -22.26 16.48
N THR A 817 -3.14 -22.62 15.69
CA THR A 817 -4.47 -21.98 15.72
C THR A 817 -5.11 -22.02 17.12
N GLU A 818 -5.17 -23.19 17.75
CA GLU A 818 -5.75 -23.35 19.08
C GLU A 818 -5.06 -22.47 20.12
N GLU A 819 -3.73 -22.52 20.16
CA GLU A 819 -2.94 -21.74 21.13
C GLU A 819 -3.11 -20.25 20.86
N SER A 820 -3.10 -19.83 19.60
CA SER A 820 -3.25 -18.41 19.25
C SER A 820 -4.62 -17.83 19.66
N VAL A 821 -5.70 -18.57 19.45
CA VAL A 821 -7.04 -18.11 19.85
C VAL A 821 -7.16 -18.05 21.38
N ASN A 822 -6.56 -18.98 22.12
CA ASN A 822 -6.51 -18.90 23.58
C ASN A 822 -5.66 -17.71 24.04
N ILE A 823 -4.52 -17.44 23.41
CA ILE A 823 -3.67 -16.25 23.72
C ILE A 823 -4.48 -14.96 23.55
N PHE A 824 -5.25 -14.81 22.46
CA PHE A 824 -6.13 -13.65 22.29
C PHE A 824 -7.11 -13.50 23.45
N LYS A 825 -7.78 -14.59 23.84
CA LYS A 825 -8.73 -14.58 24.96
C LYS A 825 -8.05 -14.23 26.28
N ASP A 826 -6.91 -14.84 26.57
CA ASP A 826 -6.17 -14.66 27.81
C ASP A 826 -5.63 -13.21 27.93
N LEU A 827 -5.05 -12.66 26.86
CA LEU A 827 -4.58 -11.28 26.84
C LEU A 827 -5.71 -10.28 27.02
N MET A 828 -6.84 -10.46 26.31
CA MET A 828 -8.01 -9.59 26.50
C MET A 828 -8.61 -9.69 27.90
N SER A 829 -8.54 -10.87 28.52
CA SER A 829 -8.99 -11.08 29.89
C SER A 829 -8.04 -10.43 30.90
N ALA A 830 -6.74 -10.60 30.71
CA ALA A 830 -5.71 -9.96 31.54
C ALA A 830 -5.73 -8.44 31.41
N TYR A 831 -6.11 -7.91 30.22
CA TYR A 831 -6.22 -6.48 29.97
C TYR A 831 -7.29 -5.78 30.80
N GLN A 832 -8.21 -6.52 31.43
CA GLN A 832 -9.19 -5.98 32.37
C GLN A 832 -8.59 -5.53 33.72
N GLU A 833 -7.37 -5.93 34.02
CA GLU A 833 -6.60 -5.39 35.14
C GLU A 833 -6.11 -3.96 34.80
N PRO A 834 -5.91 -3.12 35.82
CA PRO A 834 -5.43 -1.75 35.58
C PRO A 834 -4.13 -1.69 34.79
N ILE A 835 -4.08 -0.82 33.78
CA ILE A 835 -2.88 -0.57 33.03
C ILE A 835 -1.78 0.02 33.94
N PRO A 836 -0.51 -0.41 33.82
CA PRO A 836 0.60 0.24 34.53
C PRO A 836 0.74 1.73 34.13
N GLU A 837 1.21 2.57 35.02
CA GLU A 837 1.37 4.01 34.76
C GLU A 837 2.27 4.30 33.57
N ASP A 838 3.39 3.59 33.42
CA ASP A 838 4.30 3.70 32.28
C ASP A 838 3.65 3.24 30.96
N GLY A 839 2.77 2.24 31.03
CA GLY A 839 1.95 1.80 29.89
C GLY A 839 0.96 2.86 29.44
N LEU A 840 0.30 3.53 30.37
CA LEU A 840 -0.60 4.65 30.07
C LEU A 840 0.16 5.85 29.51
N GLU A 841 1.32 6.17 30.08
CA GLU A 841 2.17 7.24 29.58
C GLU A 841 2.64 6.97 28.15
N PHE A 842 3.06 5.74 27.86
CA PHE A 842 3.41 5.31 26.50
C PHE A 842 2.24 5.57 25.52
N VAL A 843 1.02 5.13 25.85
CA VAL A 843 -0.16 5.34 25.01
C VAL A 843 -0.43 6.83 24.78
N LYS A 844 -0.32 7.65 25.81
CA LYS A 844 -0.48 9.11 25.69
C LYS A 844 0.58 9.73 24.81
N ASN A 845 1.84 9.34 24.98
CA ASN A 845 2.93 9.87 24.15
C ASN A 845 2.75 9.52 22.67
N VAL A 846 2.41 8.27 22.36
CA VAL A 846 2.13 7.84 20.97
C VAL A 846 1.09 8.73 20.33
N GLU A 847 -0.03 8.95 20.99
CA GLU A 847 -1.15 9.72 20.43
C GLU A 847 -0.84 11.23 20.31
N LEU A 848 -0.35 11.83 21.39
CA LEU A 848 -0.12 13.29 21.42
C LEU A 848 1.03 13.73 20.52
N LYS A 849 2.15 12.98 20.54
CA LYS A 849 3.32 13.37 19.77
C LYS A 849 3.17 13.07 18.28
N SER A 850 2.38 12.07 17.88
CA SER A 850 2.14 11.74 16.48
C SER A 850 1.38 12.82 15.70
N ASN A 851 0.72 13.75 16.39
CA ASN A 851 0.02 14.87 15.76
C ASN A 851 0.94 15.76 14.90
N ALA A 852 2.25 15.84 15.20
CA ALA A 852 3.22 16.57 14.39
C ALA A 852 3.30 16.08 12.93
N ARG A 853 2.98 14.80 12.66
CA ARG A 853 3.03 14.16 11.33
C ARG A 853 1.69 14.13 10.60
N ARG A 854 0.61 14.61 11.23
CA ARG A 854 -0.77 14.34 10.82
C ARG A 854 -1.21 15.11 9.58
N PHE A 855 -0.51 16.20 9.20
CA PHE A 855 -0.98 17.17 8.23
C PHE A 855 -0.06 17.35 7.02
N GLU A 856 0.98 16.57 6.90
CA GLU A 856 2.06 16.72 5.93
C GLU A 856 1.59 16.66 4.45
N THR A 857 0.65 15.80 4.11
CA THR A 857 0.29 15.54 2.72
C THR A 857 -1.11 16.05 2.37
N LEU A 858 -1.33 16.38 1.07
CA LEU A 858 -2.66 16.73 0.54
C LEU A 858 -3.73 15.71 0.94
N ASN A 859 -3.41 14.42 0.86
CA ASN A 859 -4.35 13.36 1.20
C ASN A 859 -4.64 13.31 2.71
N ALA A 860 -3.65 13.55 3.55
CA ALA A 860 -3.83 13.61 5.01
C ALA A 860 -4.72 14.79 5.41
N LEU A 861 -4.45 15.97 4.85
CA LEU A 861 -5.26 17.18 5.05
C LEU A 861 -6.70 16.99 4.55
N ARG A 862 -6.88 16.45 3.34
CA ARG A 862 -8.20 16.19 2.80
C ARG A 862 -8.95 15.12 3.61
N GLY A 863 -8.26 14.10 4.12
CA GLY A 863 -8.80 13.11 5.04
C GLY A 863 -9.32 13.73 6.35
N MET A 864 -8.57 14.67 6.93
CA MET A 864 -9.00 15.46 8.09
C MET A 864 -10.26 16.29 7.77
N ILE A 865 -10.25 17.02 6.67
CA ILE A 865 -11.39 17.85 6.22
C ILE A 865 -12.63 16.98 5.95
N SER A 866 -12.47 15.85 5.27
CA SER A 866 -13.55 14.90 5.04
C SER A 866 -14.11 14.32 6.34
N THR A 867 -13.27 14.11 7.35
CA THR A 867 -13.69 13.71 8.70
C THR A 867 -14.54 14.80 9.37
N ILE A 868 -14.06 16.06 9.33
CA ILE A 868 -14.81 17.20 9.83
C ILE A 868 -16.18 17.28 9.14
N ALA A 869 -16.19 17.23 7.81
CA ALA A 869 -17.41 17.32 7.01
C ALA A 869 -18.37 16.16 7.28
N THR A 870 -17.87 14.91 7.36
CA THR A 870 -18.71 13.72 7.54
C THR A 870 -19.38 13.66 8.90
N TYR A 871 -18.66 14.03 9.96
CA TYR A 871 -19.13 13.89 11.35
C TYR A 871 -19.55 15.21 11.98
N ASP A 872 -19.59 16.30 11.20
CA ASP A 872 -19.95 17.65 11.67
C ASP A 872 -19.09 18.11 12.88
N LEU A 873 -17.78 17.83 12.82
CA LEU A 873 -16.86 18.14 13.90
C LEU A 873 -16.39 19.60 13.83
N PRO A 874 -16.03 20.20 14.97
CA PRO A 874 -15.38 21.52 14.99
C PRO A 874 -14.02 21.45 14.27
N PHE A 875 -13.56 22.55 13.67
CA PHE A 875 -12.30 22.59 12.92
C PHE A 875 -11.08 22.24 13.78
N ASP A 876 -11.17 22.45 15.05
CA ASP A 876 -10.15 22.15 16.05
C ASP A 876 -10.44 20.88 16.88
N TYR A 877 -11.26 19.95 16.34
CA TYR A 877 -11.64 18.72 17.05
C TYR A 877 -10.46 17.93 17.60
N ILE A 878 -9.29 18.04 16.94
CA ILE A 878 -8.05 17.39 17.37
C ILE A 878 -7.57 17.90 18.73
N LYS A 879 -7.81 19.19 19.05
CA LYS A 879 -7.53 19.72 20.40
C LYS A 879 -8.40 19.04 21.46
N ASN A 880 -9.66 18.74 21.12
CA ASN A 880 -10.55 18.00 22.01
C ASN A 880 -10.09 16.56 22.17
N GLU A 881 -9.61 15.94 21.08
CA GLU A 881 -9.00 14.59 21.14
C GLU A 881 -7.75 14.59 22.02
N GLU A 882 -6.84 15.58 21.89
CA GLU A 882 -5.69 15.72 22.79
C GLU A 882 -6.09 15.88 24.25
N GLU A 883 -7.14 16.65 24.52
CA GLU A 883 -7.60 16.87 25.89
C GLU A 883 -8.12 15.57 26.52
N ILE A 884 -8.87 14.75 25.75
CA ILE A 884 -9.30 13.41 26.18
C ILE A 884 -8.07 12.55 26.56
N VAL A 885 -7.03 12.56 25.73
CA VAL A 885 -5.80 11.81 26.00
C VAL A 885 -5.09 12.34 27.26
N ARG A 886 -4.93 13.68 27.40
CA ARG A 886 -4.25 14.29 28.56
C ARG A 886 -4.96 13.98 29.86
N GLN A 887 -6.29 14.00 29.87
CA GLN A 887 -7.15 13.73 31.04
C GLN A 887 -7.29 12.24 31.37
N MET A 888 -6.92 11.33 30.46
CA MET A 888 -7.09 9.89 30.70
C MET A 888 -6.23 9.45 31.91
N THR A 889 -6.85 8.80 32.87
CA THR A 889 -6.20 8.22 34.06
C THR A 889 -6.20 6.70 33.99
N VAL A 890 -5.45 6.01 34.83
CA VAL A 890 -5.49 4.55 34.96
C VAL A 890 -6.90 4.07 35.24
N GLU A 891 -7.65 4.79 36.09
CA GLU A 891 -9.03 4.44 36.44
C GLU A 891 -9.96 4.57 35.22
N SER A 892 -9.95 5.71 34.55
CA SER A 892 -10.81 5.93 33.38
C SER A 892 -10.48 5.00 32.23
N HIS A 893 -9.19 4.71 32.00
CA HIS A 893 -8.74 3.70 31.06
C HIS A 893 -9.33 2.32 31.40
N ASN A 894 -9.21 1.90 32.67
CA ASN A 894 -9.71 0.60 33.11
C ASN A 894 -11.23 0.49 33.05
N GLU A 895 -11.96 1.58 33.29
CA GLU A 895 -13.41 1.64 33.11
C GLU A 895 -13.81 1.38 31.65
N LEU A 896 -13.10 1.99 30.69
CA LEU A 896 -13.31 1.76 29.26
C LEU A 896 -13.01 0.30 28.88
N VAL A 897 -11.90 -0.27 29.39
CA VAL A 897 -11.56 -1.67 29.14
C VAL A 897 -12.69 -2.60 29.60
N LYS A 898 -13.14 -2.46 30.86
CA LYS A 898 -14.23 -3.28 31.41
C LYS A 898 -15.55 -3.13 30.64
N LYS A 899 -15.81 -1.95 30.11
CA LYS A 899 -17.00 -1.66 29.32
C LYS A 899 -16.94 -2.21 27.90
N TYR A 900 -15.76 -2.17 27.26
CA TYR A 900 -15.61 -2.37 25.82
C TYR A 900 -14.66 -3.50 25.40
N VAL A 901 -13.99 -4.21 26.32
CA VAL A 901 -13.19 -5.40 26.02
C VAL A 901 -13.72 -6.56 26.84
N ARG A 902 -14.72 -7.25 26.29
CA ARG A 902 -15.47 -8.32 26.99
C ARG A 902 -15.29 -9.66 26.27
N PRO A 903 -14.14 -10.35 26.45
CA PRO A 903 -13.81 -11.56 25.69
C PRO A 903 -14.87 -12.67 25.81
N ASP A 904 -15.55 -12.80 26.95
CA ASP A 904 -16.57 -13.83 27.16
C ASP A 904 -17.91 -13.57 26.43
N GLU A 905 -18.07 -12.41 25.78
CA GLU A 905 -19.26 -12.05 25.01
C GLU A 905 -18.98 -11.96 23.49
N MET A 906 -17.76 -12.20 23.05
CA MET A 906 -17.33 -12.01 21.66
C MET A 906 -17.66 -13.21 20.77
N ILE A 907 -17.73 -12.95 19.48
CA ILE A 907 -17.71 -13.94 18.42
C ILE A 907 -16.24 -14.31 18.17
N TYR A 908 -15.93 -15.61 18.16
CA TYR A 908 -14.66 -16.19 17.81
C TYR A 908 -14.81 -16.93 16.49
N LEU A 909 -14.34 -16.37 15.41
CA LEU A 909 -14.38 -16.95 14.08
C LEU A 909 -12.99 -17.40 13.66
N VAL A 910 -12.88 -18.65 13.21
CA VAL A 910 -11.67 -19.21 12.60
C VAL A 910 -11.99 -19.72 11.20
N VAL A 911 -11.21 -19.34 10.22
CA VAL A 911 -11.27 -19.83 8.85
C VAL A 911 -9.98 -20.58 8.55
N GLY A 912 -10.05 -21.88 8.31
CA GLY A 912 -8.85 -22.71 8.15
C GLY A 912 -9.18 -24.18 7.87
N ASP A 913 -8.20 -25.08 8.02
CA ASP A 913 -8.38 -26.51 7.77
C ASP A 913 -9.17 -27.19 8.92
N LYS A 914 -10.42 -27.56 8.64
CA LYS A 914 -11.33 -28.18 9.60
C LYS A 914 -10.77 -29.48 10.20
N LYS A 915 -10.13 -30.31 9.37
CA LYS A 915 -9.67 -31.63 9.79
C LYS A 915 -8.65 -31.57 10.90
N THR A 916 -7.86 -30.51 10.92
CA THR A 916 -6.73 -30.37 11.82
C THR A 916 -6.97 -29.37 12.95
N GLN A 917 -7.89 -28.37 12.78
CA GLN A 917 -7.97 -27.23 13.71
C GLN A 917 -9.29 -27.12 14.48
N MET A 918 -10.42 -27.46 13.89
CA MET A 918 -11.73 -27.16 14.47
C MET A 918 -11.93 -27.75 15.89
N ASN A 919 -11.47 -28.96 16.11
CA ASN A 919 -11.68 -29.64 17.41
C ASN A 919 -10.90 -28.99 18.57
N GLY A 920 -9.72 -28.39 18.31
CA GLY A 920 -8.93 -27.71 19.33
C GLY A 920 -9.64 -26.50 19.93
N LEU A 921 -10.52 -25.84 19.17
CA LEU A 921 -11.22 -24.63 19.62
C LEU A 921 -12.21 -24.87 20.78
N ARG A 922 -12.51 -26.13 21.15
CA ARG A 922 -13.24 -26.46 22.36
C ARG A 922 -12.56 -26.01 23.64
N SER A 923 -11.25 -25.84 23.60
CA SER A 923 -10.43 -25.32 24.71
C SER A 923 -10.86 -23.94 25.19
N LEU A 924 -11.51 -23.15 24.33
CA LEU A 924 -12.04 -21.82 24.68
C LEU A 924 -13.17 -21.86 25.73
N GLY A 925 -13.80 -23.02 25.95
CA GLY A 925 -14.85 -23.19 26.97
C GLY A 925 -16.25 -22.65 26.58
N PHE A 926 -16.46 -22.23 25.32
CA PHE A 926 -17.74 -21.72 24.82
C PHE A 926 -18.65 -22.79 24.17
N GLY A 927 -18.27 -24.07 24.28
CA GLY A 927 -18.98 -25.18 23.67
C GLY A 927 -18.32 -25.65 22.36
N ASP A 928 -19.09 -26.49 21.62
CA ASP A 928 -18.64 -27.00 20.36
C ASP A 928 -18.59 -25.91 19.28
N PRO A 929 -17.52 -25.79 18.48
CA PRO A 929 -17.50 -24.88 17.34
C PRO A 929 -18.63 -25.17 16.35
N ILE A 930 -19.29 -24.14 15.88
CA ILE A 930 -20.35 -24.21 14.86
C ILE A 930 -19.69 -24.14 13.48
N LEU A 931 -19.92 -25.16 12.67
CA LEU A 931 -19.41 -25.15 11.29
C LEU A 931 -20.30 -24.29 10.41
N LEU A 932 -19.68 -23.40 9.66
CA LEU A 932 -20.32 -22.53 8.68
C LEU A 932 -19.76 -22.78 7.29
N ASP A 933 -20.55 -22.45 6.28
CA ASP A 933 -20.07 -22.29 4.91
C ASP A 933 -19.38 -20.93 4.71
N SER A 934 -18.89 -20.66 3.50
CA SER A 934 -18.24 -19.39 3.14
C SER A 934 -19.17 -18.17 3.14
N ASN A 935 -20.48 -18.38 3.23
CA ASN A 935 -21.50 -17.33 3.31
C ASN A 935 -21.93 -17.06 4.76
N GLY A 936 -21.44 -17.87 5.71
CA GLY A 936 -21.78 -17.73 7.12
C GLY A 936 -23.03 -18.51 7.54
N GLU A 937 -23.56 -19.39 6.69
CA GLU A 937 -24.70 -20.24 7.00
C GLU A 937 -24.25 -21.55 7.68
N ALA A 938 -25.04 -22.01 8.67
CA ALA A 938 -24.70 -23.23 9.41
C ALA A 938 -24.78 -24.46 8.51
N VAL A 939 -23.73 -25.28 8.57
CA VAL A 939 -23.67 -26.55 7.82
C VAL A 939 -23.83 -27.70 8.79
N ASP A 940 -24.68 -28.67 8.42
CA ASP A 940 -24.82 -29.91 9.18
C ASP A 940 -23.48 -30.66 9.26
N ARG A 941 -23.16 -31.21 10.44
CA ARG A 941 -21.86 -31.82 10.75
C ARG A 941 -21.54 -33.06 9.95
#